data_9f15256aeaa6b54e07e52c1dfd3534b7
#
_entry.id   9f15256aeaa6b54e07e52c1dfd3534b7
#
_cell.length_a   1.000
_cell.length_b   1.000
_cell.length_c   1.000
_cell.angle_alpha   90.00
_cell.angle_beta   90.00
_cell.angle_gamma   90.00
#
_symmetry.space_group_name_H-M   'P 1'
#
loop_
_entity.id
_entity.type
_entity.pdbx_description
1 polymer ?
#
loop_
_entity_poly.entity_id
_entity_poly.type
_entity_poly.pdbx_seq_one_letter_code
_entity_poly.pdbx_strand_id
1 'polypeptide(L)'
;VSVVTNRTFEESLKQLQSVLEVAPTLVVDVETNGLDAYGSNQICGVGVGSPNPDGLVQYYPFRHHLGENLQMEALQKLISILNQLVKSYVGYNLKFDLHFLEKDGLDITDKELIDVIVMVRLIEHSDVKELGLTPTGKRAYGEAAVQYDIDTKKFLRSNKWNKDFSMAPPDFLGEYCKKDVTLTARIYNDYLKKIEKTGQNKVFELEKKLSKVLFKMEMLGISVDKNYAIATKSVLLDRLAEVRQEILTLCGKTEEEFNISSPKQIGEVFNGMGITSPVKTGKGNESWNEAALININHRMAGLIRQYRTLEKLGSTYLDPYLETDVMHTNFCNWGTATGRLSSREPNLQNIPRNHFKLHERDLTDQDKIEIRNGISAMVAQKGITMDTELTDDVLSTWSFIGDDKYDDSDTKQLAIRRLFVPRPNYSLIGFDYQQMEVRVFMSYFRNETIDAILNKDDVDFHSEAAKLAFGVDESSPRFKEYRQYAKAITFGTIYGIGNKKLAQQLGTTPREAGKFKKQYFEGMEGSKDFFDKVVKKVELRGMVKNRYGRQYKINPQFAYKGVNYLVQGTSADILSERMLVIDDYLLDKKSSLLLQVHDEIICEIHDSEFNTIPYKIQGLLEENTLGVPLKVDMEVCSPSWATKKDYKPVELEDYIDWS
;
A
#
# COMPACT_ATOMS: atom_id res chain seq x y z
N VAL A 1 5.99 26.94 -29.75
CA VAL A 1 5.62 25.79 -28.90
C VAL A 1 4.75 24.87 -29.75
N SER A 2 5.28 23.79 -30.27
CA SER A 2 4.60 22.98 -31.28
C SER A 2 4.52 21.50 -30.87
N VAL A 3 3.43 20.86 -31.26
CA VAL A 3 3.40 19.41 -31.40
C VAL A 3 4.43 19.05 -32.46
N VAL A 4 5.33 18.13 -32.16
CA VAL A 4 6.41 17.73 -33.06
C VAL A 4 5.84 16.89 -34.20
N THR A 5 6.19 17.23 -35.42
CA THR A 5 5.79 16.52 -36.64
C THR A 5 7.01 15.86 -37.28
N ASN A 6 6.81 14.96 -38.25
CA ASN A 6 7.92 14.36 -38.98
C ASN A 6 8.84 15.40 -39.64
N ARG A 7 8.31 16.58 -40.00
CA ARG A 7 9.09 17.67 -40.61
C ARG A 7 9.92 18.44 -39.57
N THR A 8 9.45 18.55 -38.34
CA THR A 8 10.13 19.34 -37.29
C THR A 8 10.91 18.48 -36.31
N PHE A 9 10.86 17.15 -36.42
CA PHE A 9 11.40 16.21 -35.43
C PHE A 9 12.89 16.43 -35.18
N GLU A 10 13.74 16.46 -36.23
CA GLU A 10 15.18 16.59 -36.07
C GLU A 10 15.57 17.96 -35.46
N GLU A 11 14.85 19.02 -35.80
CA GLU A 11 15.08 20.34 -35.19
C GLU A 11 14.64 20.36 -33.70
N SER A 12 13.47 19.80 -33.40
CA SER A 12 12.97 19.69 -32.04
C SER A 12 13.92 18.88 -31.16
N LEU A 13 14.46 17.80 -31.70
CA LEU A 13 15.42 16.93 -31.02
C LEU A 13 16.73 17.67 -30.72
N LYS A 14 17.27 18.45 -31.67
CA LYS A 14 18.45 19.30 -31.44
C LYS A 14 18.20 20.38 -30.38
N GLN A 15 17.02 20.98 -30.35
CA GLN A 15 16.65 21.93 -29.31
C GLN A 15 16.62 21.28 -27.93
N LEU A 16 16.04 20.06 -27.82
CA LEU A 16 16.03 19.29 -26.59
C LEU A 16 17.47 18.95 -26.15
N GLN A 17 18.32 18.46 -27.05
CA GLN A 17 19.74 18.17 -26.77
C GLN A 17 20.46 19.39 -26.21
N SER A 18 20.32 20.54 -26.87
CA SER A 18 20.97 21.78 -26.43
C SER A 18 20.55 22.22 -25.04
N VAL A 19 19.27 22.00 -24.67
CA VAL A 19 18.78 22.28 -23.32
C VAL A 19 19.36 21.30 -22.30
N LEU A 20 19.41 20.01 -22.62
CA LEU A 20 19.90 18.95 -21.73
C LEU A 20 21.42 19.01 -21.52
N GLU A 21 22.20 19.46 -22.51
CA GLU A 21 23.65 19.68 -22.38
C GLU A 21 23.98 20.77 -21.36
N VAL A 22 23.10 21.79 -21.23
CA VAL A 22 23.27 22.87 -20.25
C VAL A 22 22.69 22.50 -18.89
N ALA A 23 21.51 21.90 -18.87
CA ALA A 23 20.79 21.52 -17.66
C ALA A 23 20.16 20.12 -17.82
N PRO A 24 20.83 19.06 -17.31
CA PRO A 24 20.42 17.66 -17.55
C PRO A 24 19.23 17.21 -16.69
N THR A 25 18.28 18.12 -16.41
CA THR A 25 17.04 17.85 -15.70
C THR A 25 15.88 18.04 -16.66
N LEU A 26 15.00 17.06 -16.74
CA LEU A 26 13.87 17.03 -17.66
C LEU A 26 12.57 16.87 -16.91
N VAL A 27 11.57 17.70 -17.21
CA VAL A 27 10.18 17.45 -16.83
C VAL A 27 9.55 16.56 -17.88
N VAL A 28 8.92 15.46 -17.46
CA VAL A 28 8.31 14.47 -18.34
C VAL A 28 6.88 14.18 -17.91
N ASP A 29 6.02 13.92 -18.90
CA ASP A 29 4.64 13.49 -18.75
C ASP A 29 4.27 12.64 -19.97
N VAL A 30 3.58 11.51 -19.80
CA VAL A 30 3.18 10.66 -20.92
C VAL A 30 1.68 10.56 -21.04
N GLU A 31 1.21 10.52 -22.28
CA GLU A 31 -0.17 10.19 -22.60
C GLU A 31 -0.26 8.75 -23.09
N THR A 32 -1.26 8.00 -22.65
CA THR A 32 -1.36 6.55 -22.86
C THR A 32 -2.74 6.11 -23.32
N ASN A 33 -2.81 4.91 -23.90
CA ASN A 33 -4.09 4.30 -24.28
C ASN A 33 -4.73 3.48 -23.15
N GLY A 34 -4.25 3.63 -21.91
CA GLY A 34 -4.77 2.99 -20.70
C GLY A 34 -3.83 3.15 -19.53
N LEU A 35 -4.12 2.53 -18.39
CA LEU A 35 -3.40 2.76 -17.14
C LEU A 35 -2.42 1.64 -16.75
N ASP A 36 -2.50 0.49 -17.41
CA ASP A 36 -1.69 -0.69 -17.10
C ASP A 36 -0.40 -0.69 -17.93
N ALA A 37 0.70 -0.24 -17.33
CA ALA A 37 2.01 -0.23 -17.95
C ALA A 37 2.58 -1.65 -18.16
N TYR A 38 2.17 -2.64 -17.37
CA TYR A 38 2.67 -4.00 -17.42
C TYR A 38 1.90 -4.89 -18.41
N GLY A 39 0.69 -4.49 -18.79
CA GLY A 39 -0.14 -5.16 -19.78
C GLY A 39 0.09 -4.67 -21.20
N SER A 40 -1.00 -4.61 -21.98
CA SER A 40 -0.95 -4.24 -23.40
C SER A 40 -0.95 -2.73 -23.67
N ASN A 41 -1.17 -1.90 -22.64
CA ASN A 41 -1.21 -0.45 -22.84
C ASN A 41 0.15 0.13 -23.23
N GLN A 42 0.11 1.21 -24.00
CA GLN A 42 1.28 1.84 -24.62
C GLN A 42 1.18 3.37 -24.54
N ILE A 43 2.32 4.02 -24.69
CA ILE A 43 2.42 5.47 -24.86
C ILE A 43 1.78 5.87 -26.20
N CYS A 44 0.92 6.88 -26.19
CA CYS A 44 0.47 7.56 -27.40
C CYS A 44 1.15 8.93 -27.59
N GLY A 45 1.81 9.46 -26.57
CA GLY A 45 2.60 10.66 -26.68
C GLY A 45 3.52 10.90 -25.49
N VAL A 46 4.60 11.63 -25.73
CA VAL A 46 5.58 12.01 -24.71
C VAL A 46 5.72 13.53 -24.69
N GLY A 47 5.33 14.12 -23.56
CA GLY A 47 5.59 15.51 -23.24
C GLY A 47 6.91 15.68 -22.50
N VAL A 48 7.76 16.59 -22.96
CA VAL A 48 9.01 16.92 -22.30
C VAL A 48 9.15 18.42 -22.16
N GLY A 49 9.78 18.85 -21.08
CA GLY A 49 10.05 20.27 -20.86
C GLY A 49 11.25 20.53 -19.97
N SER A 50 11.77 21.75 -20.06
CA SER A 50 12.78 22.19 -19.11
C SER A 50 12.14 22.42 -17.72
N PRO A 51 12.90 22.37 -16.62
CA PRO A 51 12.40 22.78 -15.30
C PRO A 51 11.98 24.24 -15.22
N ASN A 52 12.48 25.10 -16.14
CA ASN A 52 12.00 26.47 -16.26
C ASN A 52 10.63 26.46 -16.95
N PRO A 53 9.54 26.89 -16.30
CA PRO A 53 8.19 26.84 -16.89
C PRO A 53 8.00 27.74 -18.13
N ASP A 54 8.87 28.72 -18.33
CA ASP A 54 8.91 29.58 -19.52
C ASP A 54 9.87 29.07 -20.61
N GLY A 55 10.50 27.92 -20.37
CA GLY A 55 11.49 27.32 -21.26
C GLY A 55 10.90 26.40 -22.31
N LEU A 56 11.75 25.45 -22.80
CA LEU A 56 11.36 24.46 -23.79
C LEU A 56 10.23 23.57 -23.28
N VAL A 57 9.17 23.41 -24.07
CA VAL A 57 8.14 22.38 -23.90
C VAL A 57 7.77 21.83 -25.27
N GLN A 58 7.87 20.50 -25.41
CA GLN A 58 7.58 19.78 -26.66
C GLN A 58 6.71 18.57 -26.38
N TYR A 59 5.89 18.20 -27.36
CA TYR A 59 5.10 16.98 -27.35
C TYR A 59 5.41 16.14 -28.59
N TYR A 60 5.76 14.87 -28.38
CA TYR A 60 6.12 13.90 -29.40
C TYR A 60 4.97 12.88 -29.52
N PRO A 61 4.12 12.95 -30.59
CA PRO A 61 3.00 12.06 -30.77
C PRO A 61 3.43 10.72 -31.39
N PHE A 62 2.93 9.65 -30.79
CA PHE A 62 3.08 8.29 -31.30
C PHE A 62 1.70 7.62 -31.29
N ARG A 63 1.45 6.53 -31.88
CA ARG A 63 0.31 5.62 -31.72
C ARG A 63 -1.09 6.27 -31.52
N HIS A 64 -1.33 7.53 -31.98
CA HIS A 64 -2.68 8.10 -32.03
C HIS A 64 -3.46 7.48 -33.18
N HIS A 65 -4.76 7.28 -32.97
CA HIS A 65 -5.65 6.80 -34.05
C HIS A 65 -5.99 7.87 -35.09
N LEU A 66 -5.92 9.13 -34.71
CA LEU A 66 -6.22 10.28 -35.54
C LEU A 66 -5.01 11.19 -35.68
N GLY A 67 -4.88 11.86 -36.82
CA GLY A 67 -3.81 12.85 -37.05
C GLY A 67 -2.46 12.24 -37.44
N GLU A 68 -1.43 13.08 -37.46
CA GLU A 68 -0.06 12.69 -37.83
C GLU A 68 0.69 12.18 -36.60
N ASN A 69 1.27 10.96 -36.70
CA ASN A 69 2.17 10.39 -35.70
C ASN A 69 3.63 10.44 -36.20
N LEU A 70 4.54 10.52 -35.27
CA LEU A 70 5.95 10.23 -35.52
C LEU A 70 6.15 8.73 -35.74
N GLN A 71 7.15 8.37 -36.53
CA GLN A 71 7.53 6.97 -36.72
C GLN A 71 8.17 6.39 -35.46
N MET A 72 8.13 5.06 -35.28
CA MET A 72 8.66 4.41 -34.08
C MET A 72 10.19 4.57 -33.93
N GLU A 73 10.90 4.75 -35.03
CA GLU A 73 12.33 5.10 -35.03
C GLU A 73 12.58 6.45 -34.35
N ALA A 74 11.64 7.38 -34.42
CA ALA A 74 11.73 8.66 -33.72
C ALA A 74 11.62 8.47 -32.20
N LEU A 75 10.78 7.55 -31.73
CA LEU A 75 10.69 7.20 -30.31
C LEU A 75 12.02 6.62 -29.83
N GLN A 76 12.64 5.70 -30.58
CA GLN A 76 13.93 5.10 -30.21
C GLN A 76 15.05 6.16 -30.17
N LYS A 77 15.07 7.11 -31.12
CA LYS A 77 16.00 8.24 -31.08
C LYS A 77 15.78 9.13 -29.85
N LEU A 78 14.52 9.46 -29.55
CA LEU A 78 14.17 10.24 -28.35
C LEU A 78 14.67 9.53 -27.07
N ILE A 79 14.31 8.26 -26.89
CA ILE A 79 14.74 7.46 -25.74
C ILE A 79 16.28 7.38 -25.64
N SER A 80 17.00 7.22 -26.77
CA SER A 80 18.45 7.20 -26.79
C SER A 80 19.05 8.51 -26.25
N ILE A 81 18.51 9.65 -26.61
CA ILE A 81 18.94 10.97 -26.10
C ILE A 81 18.61 11.11 -24.61
N LEU A 82 17.43 10.68 -24.19
CA LEU A 82 17.04 10.70 -22.79
C LEU A 82 17.98 9.85 -21.93
N ASN A 83 18.34 8.66 -22.40
CA ASN A 83 19.31 7.78 -21.73
C ASN A 83 20.70 8.42 -21.59
N GLN A 84 21.15 9.12 -22.62
CA GLN A 84 22.49 9.70 -22.65
C GLN A 84 22.61 11.01 -21.85
N LEU A 85 21.63 11.91 -21.97
CA LEU A 85 21.78 13.29 -21.52
C LEU A 85 21.03 13.61 -20.23
N VAL A 86 19.89 12.95 -19.96
CA VAL A 86 19.13 13.24 -18.74
C VAL A 86 19.83 12.63 -17.52
N LYS A 87 19.96 13.43 -16.45
CA LYS A 87 20.45 12.99 -15.13
C LYS A 87 19.34 12.94 -14.10
N SER A 88 18.35 13.81 -14.23
CA SER A 88 17.23 13.90 -13.29
C SER A 88 15.90 14.03 -14.04
N TYR A 89 14.94 13.19 -13.71
CA TYR A 89 13.57 13.29 -14.18
C TYR A 89 12.69 13.97 -13.13
N VAL A 90 11.88 14.92 -13.55
CA VAL A 90 10.83 15.57 -12.77
C VAL A 90 9.49 15.23 -13.39
N GLY A 91 8.51 14.81 -12.59
CA GLY A 91 7.16 14.50 -13.07
C GLY A 91 6.15 14.58 -11.95
N TYR A 92 4.90 14.47 -12.28
CA TYR A 92 3.81 14.43 -11.30
C TYR A 92 3.22 13.02 -11.21
N ASN A 93 3.47 12.28 -10.13
CA ASN A 93 3.30 10.84 -10.02
C ASN A 93 4.23 10.10 -11.01
N LEU A 94 5.47 10.56 -11.03
CA LEU A 94 6.51 10.28 -12.03
C LEU A 94 6.71 8.79 -12.34
N LYS A 95 6.59 7.90 -11.35
CA LYS A 95 6.78 6.46 -11.58
C LYS A 95 5.83 5.90 -12.63
N PHE A 96 4.60 6.43 -12.73
CA PHE A 96 3.66 6.04 -13.76
C PHE A 96 4.24 6.26 -15.17
N ASP A 97 4.76 7.44 -15.42
CA ASP A 97 5.35 7.81 -16.70
C ASP A 97 6.58 6.97 -17.02
N LEU A 98 7.43 6.74 -16.02
CA LEU A 98 8.66 6.00 -16.19
C LEU A 98 8.43 4.51 -16.45
N HIS A 99 7.38 3.89 -15.88
CA HIS A 99 7.04 2.50 -16.21
C HIS A 99 6.67 2.32 -17.69
N PHE A 100 5.96 3.28 -18.28
CA PHE A 100 5.66 3.25 -19.70
C PHE A 100 6.90 3.53 -20.58
N LEU A 101 7.74 4.48 -20.17
CA LEU A 101 8.97 4.82 -20.91
C LEU A 101 10.01 3.70 -20.84
N GLU A 102 10.12 3.00 -19.73
CA GLU A 102 11.01 1.84 -19.54
C GLU A 102 10.63 0.72 -20.52
N LYS A 103 9.35 0.48 -20.73
CA LYS A 103 8.83 -0.48 -21.70
C LYS A 103 9.28 -0.18 -23.15
N ASP A 104 9.50 1.08 -23.46
CA ASP A 104 10.04 1.54 -24.74
C ASP A 104 11.60 1.70 -24.73
N GLY A 105 12.28 1.30 -23.63
CA GLY A 105 13.75 1.21 -23.52
C GLY A 105 14.42 2.35 -22.75
N LEU A 106 13.69 3.11 -21.94
CA LEU A 106 14.31 4.09 -21.04
C LEU A 106 15.03 3.37 -19.89
N ASP A 107 16.29 3.76 -19.65
CA ASP A 107 17.09 3.29 -18.52
C ASP A 107 17.18 4.37 -17.44
N ILE A 108 16.71 4.05 -16.25
CA ILE A 108 16.76 4.94 -15.08
C ILE A 108 17.83 4.58 -14.06
N THR A 109 18.73 3.62 -14.37
CA THR A 109 19.67 3.04 -13.41
C THR A 109 20.55 4.07 -12.73
N ASP A 110 21.01 5.09 -13.45
CA ASP A 110 21.85 6.17 -12.94
C ASP A 110 21.13 7.52 -12.79
N LYS A 111 19.78 7.53 -12.89
CA LYS A 111 18.97 8.74 -12.90
C LYS A 111 18.43 9.09 -11.50
N GLU A 112 18.26 10.37 -11.22
CA GLU A 112 17.47 10.89 -10.11
C GLU A 112 16.00 10.96 -10.47
N LEU A 113 15.13 10.56 -9.53
CA LEU A 113 13.69 10.63 -9.69
C LEU A 113 13.11 11.68 -8.73
N ILE A 114 12.53 12.73 -9.29
CA ILE A 114 11.95 13.85 -8.55
C ILE A 114 10.43 13.86 -8.78
N ASP A 115 9.71 13.23 -7.89
CA ASP A 115 8.26 13.20 -7.97
C ASP A 115 7.64 14.40 -7.24
N VAL A 116 6.97 15.27 -7.99
CA VAL A 116 6.39 16.51 -7.48
C VAL A 116 5.26 16.26 -6.48
N ILE A 117 4.51 15.17 -6.61
CA ILE A 117 3.45 14.82 -5.65
C ILE A 117 4.03 14.54 -4.25
N VAL A 118 5.25 13.99 -4.18
CA VAL A 118 5.98 13.79 -2.91
C VAL A 118 6.35 15.13 -2.28
N MET A 119 6.84 16.08 -3.09
CA MET A 119 7.13 17.45 -2.61
C MET A 119 5.86 18.12 -2.07
N VAL A 120 4.74 17.94 -2.75
CA VAL A 120 3.44 18.46 -2.31
C VAL A 120 3.04 17.84 -0.97
N ARG A 121 3.19 16.53 -0.79
CA ARG A 121 2.89 15.85 0.49
C ARG A 121 3.75 16.37 1.63
N LEU A 122 5.03 16.67 1.41
CA LEU A 122 5.93 17.21 2.43
C LEU A 122 5.54 18.63 2.89
N ILE A 123 4.92 19.40 2.03
CA ILE A 123 4.65 20.84 2.28
C ILE A 123 3.20 21.12 2.68
N GLU A 124 2.25 20.39 2.11
CA GLU A 124 0.82 20.62 2.37
C GLU A 124 0.39 20.22 3.80
N HIS A 125 -0.78 20.66 4.19
CA HIS A 125 -1.39 20.27 5.46
C HIS A 125 -1.71 18.77 5.48
N SER A 126 -1.56 18.13 6.63
CA SER A 126 -1.78 16.67 6.78
C SER A 126 -3.21 16.22 6.41
N ASP A 127 -4.19 17.10 6.53
CA ASP A 127 -5.59 16.83 6.20
C ASP A 127 -5.91 16.94 4.70
N VAL A 128 -4.98 17.43 3.87
CA VAL A 128 -5.16 17.50 2.41
C VAL A 128 -5.11 16.09 1.83
N LYS A 129 -6.21 15.67 1.25
CA LYS A 129 -6.38 14.33 0.63
C LYS A 129 -6.14 14.35 -0.87
N GLU A 130 -6.55 15.43 -1.55
CA GLU A 130 -6.43 15.58 -3.00
C GLU A 130 -5.08 16.22 -3.36
N LEU A 131 -4.11 15.37 -3.68
CA LEU A 131 -2.74 15.78 -3.99
C LEU A 131 -2.42 15.75 -5.49
N GLY A 132 -3.36 15.39 -6.36
CA GLY A 132 -3.15 15.36 -7.81
C GLY A 132 -2.72 16.71 -8.38
N LEU A 133 -2.23 16.73 -9.63
CA LEU A 133 -1.74 17.92 -10.32
C LEU A 133 -2.77 19.04 -10.35
N THR A 134 -4.00 18.75 -10.82
CA THR A 134 -5.09 19.73 -10.91
C THR A 134 -5.51 20.32 -9.55
N PRO A 135 -5.82 19.52 -8.51
CA PRO A 135 -6.11 20.06 -7.18
C PRO A 135 -4.99 20.88 -6.59
N THR A 136 -3.75 20.49 -6.82
CA THR A 136 -2.56 21.24 -6.33
C THR A 136 -2.39 22.54 -7.08
N GLY A 137 -2.48 22.52 -8.41
CA GLY A 137 -2.44 23.73 -9.23
C GLY A 137 -3.56 24.71 -8.87
N LYS A 138 -4.78 24.22 -8.64
CA LYS A 138 -5.92 25.05 -8.19
C LYS A 138 -5.64 25.70 -6.84
N ARG A 139 -5.08 24.98 -5.86
CA ARG A 139 -4.73 25.55 -4.55
C ARG A 139 -3.60 26.58 -4.64
N ALA A 140 -2.60 26.32 -5.49
CA ALA A 140 -1.43 27.17 -5.59
C ALA A 140 -1.63 28.42 -6.45
N TYR A 141 -2.41 28.31 -7.54
CA TYR A 141 -2.49 29.33 -8.60
C TYR A 141 -3.91 29.74 -8.98
N GLY A 142 -4.92 29.19 -8.33
CA GLY A 142 -6.33 29.47 -8.61
C GLY A 142 -6.93 28.61 -9.74
N GLU A 143 -8.24 28.75 -9.93
CA GLU A 143 -9.03 27.91 -10.85
C GLU A 143 -8.62 28.09 -12.31
N ALA A 144 -8.32 29.30 -12.71
CA ALA A 144 -7.91 29.64 -14.09
C ALA A 144 -6.65 28.87 -14.55
N ALA A 145 -5.74 28.56 -13.63
CA ALA A 145 -4.51 27.82 -13.93
C ALA A 145 -4.76 26.35 -14.35
N VAL A 146 -5.92 25.81 -13.99
CA VAL A 146 -6.28 24.40 -14.24
C VAL A 146 -7.56 24.23 -15.06
N GLN A 147 -8.12 25.33 -15.58
CA GLN A 147 -9.35 25.30 -16.37
C GLN A 147 -9.20 24.40 -17.60
N TYR A 148 -8.03 24.41 -18.23
CA TYR A 148 -7.72 23.56 -19.37
C TYR A 148 -7.92 22.05 -19.09
N ASP A 149 -7.53 21.59 -17.91
CA ASP A 149 -7.68 20.16 -17.49
C ASP A 149 -9.17 19.81 -17.36
N ILE A 150 -9.95 20.69 -16.76
CA ILE A 150 -11.39 20.50 -16.59
C ILE A 150 -12.07 20.40 -17.97
N ASP A 151 -11.73 21.33 -18.88
CA ASP A 151 -12.30 21.37 -20.22
C ASP A 151 -11.87 20.17 -21.06
N THR A 152 -10.60 19.78 -21.01
CA THR A 152 -10.06 18.59 -21.70
C THR A 152 -10.75 17.32 -21.21
N LYS A 153 -10.82 17.09 -19.91
CA LYS A 153 -11.49 15.91 -19.34
C LYS A 153 -12.99 15.85 -19.69
N LYS A 154 -13.66 17.01 -19.74
CA LYS A 154 -15.05 17.09 -20.19
C LYS A 154 -15.18 16.71 -21.66
N PHE A 155 -14.30 17.21 -22.51
CA PHE A 155 -14.26 16.88 -23.95
C PHE A 155 -13.99 15.38 -24.18
N LEU A 156 -12.97 14.82 -23.53
CA LEU A 156 -12.65 13.39 -23.63
C LEU A 156 -13.82 12.50 -23.21
N ARG A 157 -14.53 12.85 -22.13
CA ARG A 157 -15.72 12.12 -21.66
C ARG A 157 -16.87 12.21 -22.67
N SER A 158 -17.11 13.39 -23.25
CA SER A 158 -18.20 13.57 -24.23
C SER A 158 -17.98 12.74 -25.51
N ASN A 159 -16.72 12.48 -25.86
CA ASN A 159 -16.32 11.64 -26.98
C ASN A 159 -16.10 10.16 -26.60
N LYS A 160 -16.24 9.79 -25.31
CA LYS A 160 -15.94 8.44 -24.75
C LYS A 160 -14.47 8.04 -24.90
N TRP A 161 -13.55 8.97 -24.96
CA TRP A 161 -12.10 8.77 -25.06
C TRP A 161 -11.38 8.82 -23.71
N ASN A 162 -12.11 8.96 -22.62
CA ASN A 162 -11.55 9.13 -21.27
C ASN A 162 -10.85 7.90 -20.69
N LYS A 163 -10.89 6.76 -21.39
CA LYS A 163 -10.18 5.54 -21.03
C LYS A 163 -9.04 5.21 -22.00
N ASP A 164 -9.02 5.86 -23.15
CA ASP A 164 -8.05 5.65 -24.22
C ASP A 164 -7.75 7.01 -24.88
N PHE A 165 -6.65 7.63 -24.46
CA PHE A 165 -6.28 8.95 -24.95
C PHE A 165 -5.70 8.91 -26.37
N SER A 166 -5.29 7.74 -26.87
CA SER A 166 -4.86 7.58 -28.26
C SER A 166 -5.95 7.89 -29.28
N MET A 167 -7.23 7.85 -28.85
CA MET A 167 -8.37 8.23 -29.67
C MET A 167 -8.45 9.75 -29.94
N ALA A 168 -7.77 10.58 -29.12
CA ALA A 168 -7.75 12.02 -29.31
C ALA A 168 -6.71 12.42 -30.37
N PRO A 169 -6.97 13.50 -31.17
CA PRO A 169 -5.97 14.01 -32.10
C PRO A 169 -4.70 14.49 -31.40
N PRO A 170 -3.50 14.26 -32.00
CA PRO A 170 -2.22 14.67 -31.42
C PRO A 170 -2.13 16.16 -31.05
N ASP A 171 -2.67 17.04 -31.89
CA ASP A 171 -2.64 18.49 -31.64
C ASP A 171 -3.46 18.85 -30.39
N PHE A 172 -4.60 18.23 -30.19
CA PHE A 172 -5.45 18.47 -29.03
C PHE A 172 -4.80 17.93 -27.75
N LEU A 173 -4.37 16.66 -27.77
CA LEU A 173 -3.78 16.03 -26.60
C LEU A 173 -2.40 16.61 -26.29
N GLY A 174 -1.63 16.98 -27.31
CA GLY A 174 -0.33 17.64 -27.15
C GLY A 174 -0.42 19.00 -26.46
N GLU A 175 -1.44 19.80 -26.75
CA GLU A 175 -1.67 21.06 -26.03
C GLU A 175 -2.05 20.83 -24.56
N TYR A 176 -2.77 19.77 -24.27
CA TYR A 176 -3.08 19.36 -22.91
C TYR A 176 -1.81 18.93 -22.15
N CYS A 177 -1.07 17.95 -22.66
CA CYS A 177 0.16 17.40 -22.07
C CYS A 177 1.22 18.50 -21.84
N LYS A 178 1.42 19.42 -22.78
CA LYS A 178 2.33 20.55 -22.60
C LYS A 178 1.96 21.46 -21.42
N LYS A 179 0.67 21.67 -21.19
CA LYS A 179 0.18 22.42 -20.02
C LYS A 179 0.44 21.68 -18.72
N ASP A 180 0.28 20.35 -18.71
CA ASP A 180 0.60 19.51 -17.55
C ASP A 180 2.11 19.54 -17.26
N VAL A 181 2.97 19.43 -18.26
CA VAL A 181 4.44 19.61 -18.13
C VAL A 181 4.79 21.00 -17.56
N THR A 182 4.19 22.06 -18.10
CA THR A 182 4.44 23.44 -17.65
C THR A 182 3.96 23.66 -16.20
N LEU A 183 2.78 23.15 -15.86
CA LEU A 183 2.24 23.28 -14.51
C LEU A 183 3.08 22.47 -13.51
N THR A 184 3.54 21.28 -13.90
CA THR A 184 4.45 20.45 -13.12
C THR A 184 5.77 21.17 -12.85
N ALA A 185 6.39 21.78 -13.88
CA ALA A 185 7.60 22.59 -13.74
C ALA A 185 7.41 23.76 -12.77
N ARG A 186 6.29 24.46 -12.85
CA ARG A 186 5.95 25.57 -11.98
C ARG A 186 5.79 25.15 -10.51
N ILE A 187 5.04 24.06 -10.27
CA ILE A 187 4.86 23.49 -8.92
C ILE A 187 6.22 23.02 -8.38
N TYR A 188 7.01 22.30 -9.18
CA TYR A 188 8.35 21.86 -8.80
C TYR A 188 9.21 23.00 -8.24
N ASN A 189 9.36 24.10 -8.99
CA ASN A 189 10.18 25.24 -8.57
C ASN A 189 9.66 25.91 -7.29
N ASP A 190 8.36 26.08 -7.16
CA ASP A 190 7.77 26.73 -5.99
C ASP A 190 7.86 25.84 -4.75
N TYR A 191 7.68 24.54 -4.92
CA TYR A 191 7.75 23.60 -3.79
C TYR A 191 9.19 23.28 -3.39
N LEU A 192 10.14 23.33 -4.30
CA LEU A 192 11.57 23.22 -3.97
C LEU A 192 11.98 24.36 -3.01
N LYS A 193 11.62 25.60 -3.32
CA LYS A 193 11.84 26.76 -2.43
C LYS A 193 11.16 26.60 -1.07
N LYS A 194 9.94 26.00 -1.03
CA LYS A 194 9.24 25.74 0.22
C LYS A 194 9.93 24.65 1.04
N ILE A 195 10.45 23.61 0.42
CA ILE A 195 11.23 22.54 1.08
C ILE A 195 12.49 23.12 1.72
N GLU A 196 13.25 23.94 0.99
CA GLU A 196 14.42 24.63 1.49
C GLU A 196 14.06 25.54 2.68
N LYS A 197 13.05 26.42 2.53
CA LYS A 197 12.58 27.32 3.57
C LYS A 197 12.13 26.61 4.85
N THR A 198 11.54 25.41 4.73
CA THR A 198 11.08 24.62 5.87
C THR A 198 12.18 23.72 6.46
N GLY A 199 13.35 23.63 5.80
CA GLY A 199 14.47 22.79 6.22
C GLY A 199 14.16 21.30 6.12
N GLN A 200 13.39 20.89 5.12
CA GLN A 200 13.02 19.47 4.89
C GLN A 200 13.88 18.79 3.81
N ASN A 201 15.01 19.40 3.41
CA ASN A 201 15.89 18.87 2.36
C ASN A 201 16.31 17.42 2.64
N LYS A 202 16.69 17.10 3.89
CA LYS A 202 17.12 15.72 4.25
C LYS A 202 16.02 14.69 4.00
N VAL A 203 14.78 15.02 4.36
CA VAL A 203 13.63 14.13 4.13
C VAL A 203 13.32 14.05 2.64
N PHE A 204 13.43 15.14 1.92
CA PHE A 204 13.21 15.15 0.47
C PHE A 204 14.24 14.28 -0.27
N GLU A 205 15.52 14.34 0.12
CA GLU A 205 16.56 13.45 -0.42
C GLU A 205 16.27 11.96 -0.11
N LEU A 206 15.78 11.65 1.09
CA LEU A 206 15.34 10.30 1.44
C LEU A 206 14.23 9.83 0.49
N GLU A 207 13.21 10.65 0.30
CA GLU A 207 12.04 10.32 -0.54
C GLU A 207 12.41 10.16 -2.03
N LYS A 208 13.30 11.00 -2.56
CA LYS A 208 13.80 10.85 -3.95
C LYS A 208 14.45 9.49 -4.17
N LYS A 209 15.36 9.12 -3.28
CA LYS A 209 16.03 7.81 -3.35
C LYS A 209 15.05 6.67 -3.18
N LEU A 210 14.11 6.81 -2.22
CA LEU A 210 13.06 5.81 -1.99
C LEU A 210 12.20 5.60 -3.23
N SER A 211 11.81 6.66 -3.95
CA SER A 211 11.03 6.54 -5.18
C SER A 211 11.70 5.61 -6.20
N LYS A 212 13.03 5.61 -6.29
CA LYS A 212 13.79 4.72 -7.16
C LYS A 212 13.78 3.26 -6.69
N VAL A 213 13.91 3.03 -5.38
CA VAL A 213 13.78 1.68 -4.80
C VAL A 213 12.37 1.12 -5.05
N LEU A 214 11.34 1.94 -4.82
CA LEU A 214 9.95 1.56 -5.06
C LEU A 214 9.70 1.25 -6.54
N PHE A 215 10.27 2.03 -7.46
CA PHE A 215 10.19 1.74 -8.89
C PHE A 215 10.76 0.36 -9.23
N LYS A 216 11.93 0.00 -8.70
CA LYS A 216 12.54 -1.32 -8.91
C LYS A 216 11.66 -2.45 -8.35
N MET A 217 11.10 -2.27 -7.14
CA MET A 217 10.18 -3.24 -6.53
C MET A 217 8.91 -3.42 -7.36
N GLU A 218 8.35 -2.34 -7.88
CA GLU A 218 7.20 -2.35 -8.77
C GLU A 218 7.49 -3.07 -10.08
N MET A 219 8.65 -2.81 -10.70
CA MET A 219 9.10 -3.50 -11.92
C MET A 219 9.30 -5.01 -11.69
N LEU A 220 9.87 -5.40 -10.56
CA LEU A 220 10.07 -6.81 -10.21
C LEU A 220 8.72 -7.52 -10.06
N GLY A 221 7.80 -6.94 -9.31
CA GLY A 221 6.52 -7.55 -8.97
C GLY A 221 6.67 -8.84 -8.14
N ILE A 222 5.55 -9.43 -7.74
CA ILE A 222 5.53 -10.70 -7.02
C ILE A 222 4.84 -11.78 -7.86
N SER A 223 5.42 -12.98 -7.91
CA SER A 223 4.85 -14.11 -8.65
C SER A 223 3.54 -14.58 -8.01
N VAL A 224 2.59 -14.98 -8.85
CA VAL A 224 1.25 -15.44 -8.46
C VAL A 224 1.03 -16.87 -8.92
N ASP A 225 0.61 -17.72 -8.02
CA ASP A 225 0.09 -19.06 -8.34
C ASP A 225 -1.33 -18.94 -8.92
N LYS A 226 -1.42 -18.81 -10.23
CA LYS A 226 -2.71 -18.72 -10.95
C LYS A 226 -3.56 -19.96 -10.76
N ASN A 227 -2.97 -21.16 -10.69
CA ASN A 227 -3.71 -22.39 -10.52
C ASN A 227 -4.42 -22.38 -9.17
N TYR A 228 -3.72 -21.98 -8.12
CA TYR A 228 -4.32 -21.79 -6.80
C TYR A 228 -5.39 -20.69 -6.81
N ALA A 229 -5.17 -19.56 -7.53
CA ALA A 229 -6.16 -18.48 -7.64
C ALA A 229 -7.47 -18.95 -8.28
N ILE A 230 -7.36 -19.64 -9.43
CA ILE A 230 -8.50 -20.17 -10.18
C ILE A 230 -9.27 -21.19 -9.34
N ALA A 231 -8.54 -22.15 -8.80
CA ALA A 231 -9.11 -23.18 -7.98
C ALA A 231 -9.83 -22.59 -6.75
N THR A 232 -9.19 -21.69 -6.01
CA THR A 232 -9.76 -20.96 -4.87
C THR A 232 -11.04 -20.21 -5.25
N LYS A 233 -11.04 -19.53 -6.40
CA LYS A 233 -12.20 -18.77 -6.87
C LYS A 233 -13.40 -19.68 -7.12
N SER A 234 -13.20 -20.87 -7.67
CA SER A 234 -14.30 -21.83 -7.90
C SER A 234 -14.98 -22.24 -6.59
N VAL A 235 -14.20 -22.72 -5.62
CA VAL A 235 -14.76 -23.10 -4.29
C VAL A 235 -15.46 -21.95 -3.59
N LEU A 236 -14.89 -20.76 -3.71
CA LEU A 236 -15.48 -19.56 -3.12
C LEU A 236 -16.85 -19.23 -3.77
N LEU A 237 -16.98 -19.39 -5.09
CA LEU A 237 -18.24 -19.16 -5.79
C LEU A 237 -19.31 -20.17 -5.37
N ASP A 238 -18.97 -21.46 -5.21
CA ASP A 238 -19.89 -22.49 -4.74
C ASP A 238 -20.38 -22.14 -3.34
N ARG A 239 -19.47 -21.79 -2.43
CA ARG A 239 -19.84 -21.39 -1.07
C ARG A 239 -20.70 -20.11 -1.05
N LEU A 240 -20.39 -19.15 -1.91
CA LEU A 240 -21.17 -17.93 -2.05
C LEU A 240 -22.61 -18.23 -2.50
N ALA A 241 -22.78 -19.18 -3.43
CA ALA A 241 -24.09 -19.63 -3.90
C ALA A 241 -24.88 -20.32 -2.79
N GLU A 242 -24.25 -21.20 -2.00
CA GLU A 242 -24.89 -21.85 -0.85
C GLU A 242 -25.38 -20.82 0.18
N VAL A 243 -24.52 -19.91 0.60
CA VAL A 243 -24.88 -18.86 1.58
C VAL A 243 -25.97 -17.96 1.04
N ARG A 244 -25.92 -17.61 -0.25
CA ARG A 244 -26.97 -16.85 -0.92
C ARG A 244 -28.31 -17.57 -0.85
N GLN A 245 -28.35 -18.85 -1.22
CA GLN A 245 -29.58 -19.65 -1.21
C GLN A 245 -30.17 -19.76 0.21
N GLU A 246 -29.32 -19.92 1.23
CA GLU A 246 -29.76 -19.97 2.60
C GLU A 246 -30.39 -18.64 3.06
N ILE A 247 -29.79 -17.49 2.70
CA ILE A 247 -30.36 -16.17 2.98
C ILE A 247 -31.71 -16.01 2.30
N LEU A 248 -31.80 -16.34 1.01
CA LEU A 248 -33.04 -16.22 0.24
C LEU A 248 -34.16 -17.09 0.82
N THR A 249 -33.83 -18.31 1.23
CA THR A 249 -34.77 -19.22 1.89
C THR A 249 -35.29 -18.66 3.21
N LEU A 250 -34.39 -18.07 4.05
CA LEU A 250 -34.77 -17.49 5.33
C LEU A 250 -35.68 -16.28 5.21
N CYS A 251 -35.53 -15.48 4.14
CA CYS A 251 -36.38 -14.31 3.93
C CYS A 251 -37.57 -14.55 2.99
N GLY A 252 -37.69 -15.75 2.40
CA GLY A 252 -38.77 -16.10 1.50
C GLY A 252 -38.78 -15.31 0.18
N LYS A 253 -37.59 -14.93 -0.32
CA LYS A 253 -37.41 -14.08 -1.52
C LYS A 253 -36.60 -14.83 -2.59
N THR A 254 -36.74 -14.36 -3.84
CA THR A 254 -35.91 -14.78 -4.98
C THR A 254 -34.72 -13.85 -5.19
N GLU A 255 -33.75 -14.25 -6.02
CA GLU A 255 -32.59 -13.41 -6.37
C GLU A 255 -33.02 -12.09 -7.06
N GLU A 256 -34.09 -12.09 -7.81
CA GLU A 256 -34.62 -10.93 -8.50
C GLU A 256 -35.27 -9.93 -7.54
N GLU A 257 -35.82 -10.43 -6.41
CA GLU A 257 -36.52 -9.62 -5.40
C GLU A 257 -35.60 -9.08 -4.31
N PHE A 258 -34.44 -9.68 -4.11
CA PHE A 258 -33.55 -9.31 -2.99
C PHE A 258 -32.08 -9.28 -3.35
N ASN A 259 -31.53 -8.07 -3.40
CA ASN A 259 -30.09 -7.83 -3.51
C ASN A 259 -29.44 -7.78 -2.12
N ILE A 260 -28.71 -8.84 -1.76
CA ILE A 260 -28.02 -9.00 -0.46
C ILE A 260 -26.93 -7.93 -0.24
N SER A 261 -26.39 -7.32 -1.31
CA SER A 261 -25.42 -6.23 -1.18
C SER A 261 -26.08 -4.85 -0.98
N SER A 262 -27.41 -4.73 -1.07
CA SER A 262 -28.14 -3.47 -0.88
C SER A 262 -28.49 -3.21 0.58
N PRO A 263 -27.88 -2.20 1.26
CA PRO A 263 -28.22 -1.85 2.64
C PRO A 263 -29.70 -1.49 2.83
N LYS A 264 -30.33 -0.90 1.81
CA LYS A 264 -31.76 -0.54 1.83
C LYS A 264 -32.64 -1.78 1.89
N GLN A 265 -32.38 -2.74 0.99
CA GLN A 265 -33.19 -3.96 0.93
C GLN A 265 -32.96 -4.87 2.14
N ILE A 266 -31.73 -4.92 2.67
CA ILE A 266 -31.43 -5.58 3.95
C ILE A 266 -32.28 -4.97 5.07
N GLY A 267 -32.36 -3.65 5.15
CA GLY A 267 -33.18 -2.96 6.13
C GLY A 267 -34.66 -3.29 5.99
N GLU A 268 -35.19 -3.32 4.77
CA GLU A 268 -36.61 -3.70 4.51
C GLU A 268 -36.91 -5.12 4.98
N VAL A 269 -36.00 -6.08 4.75
CA VAL A 269 -36.17 -7.47 5.20
C VAL A 269 -36.12 -7.57 6.73
N PHE A 270 -35.10 -6.98 7.39
CA PHE A 270 -35.00 -7.03 8.85
C PHE A 270 -36.12 -6.30 9.54
N ASN A 271 -36.53 -5.14 9.03
CA ASN A 271 -37.67 -4.40 9.57
C ASN A 271 -38.97 -5.19 9.43
N GLY A 272 -39.17 -5.92 8.32
CA GLY A 272 -40.27 -6.84 8.13
C GLY A 272 -40.27 -8.00 9.14
N MET A 273 -39.12 -8.39 9.69
CA MET A 273 -38.99 -9.35 10.79
C MET A 273 -39.08 -8.70 12.19
N GLY A 274 -39.34 -7.40 12.28
CA GLY A 274 -39.37 -6.66 13.54
C GLY A 274 -38.01 -6.34 14.14
N ILE A 275 -36.94 -6.47 13.37
CA ILE A 275 -35.55 -6.22 13.79
C ILE A 275 -35.11 -4.86 13.26
N THR A 276 -34.76 -3.94 14.16
CA THR A 276 -34.23 -2.61 13.84
C THR A 276 -32.71 -2.58 13.99
N SER A 277 -32.04 -1.73 13.22
CA SER A 277 -30.59 -1.61 13.33
C SER A 277 -30.14 -0.92 14.62
N PRO A 278 -29.17 -1.51 15.36
CA PRO A 278 -28.63 -0.86 16.58
C PRO A 278 -27.70 0.33 16.25
N VAL A 279 -27.37 0.57 14.96
CA VAL A 279 -26.44 1.60 14.50
C VAL A 279 -27.13 2.55 13.53
N LYS A 280 -26.91 3.86 13.70
CA LYS A 280 -27.41 4.91 12.80
C LYS A 280 -26.27 5.57 12.04
N THR A 281 -26.53 5.98 10.81
CA THR A 281 -25.62 6.81 10.02
C THR A 281 -25.56 8.24 10.57
N GLY A 282 -24.55 9.02 10.16
CA GLY A 282 -24.45 10.43 10.54
C GLY A 282 -25.65 11.31 10.13
N LYS A 283 -26.49 10.82 9.20
CA LYS A 283 -27.75 11.46 8.79
C LYS A 283 -28.98 10.93 9.54
N GLY A 284 -28.78 10.05 10.53
CA GLY A 284 -29.85 9.51 11.37
C GLY A 284 -30.55 8.26 10.81
N ASN A 285 -30.24 7.82 9.59
CA ASN A 285 -30.81 6.61 9.01
C ASN A 285 -30.21 5.35 9.62
N GLU A 286 -30.92 4.23 9.58
CA GLU A 286 -30.39 2.92 9.98
C GLU A 286 -29.18 2.53 9.12
N SER A 287 -28.16 1.98 9.78
CA SER A 287 -26.95 1.48 9.13
C SER A 287 -26.91 -0.04 9.24
N TRP A 288 -26.78 -0.72 8.12
CA TRP A 288 -26.67 -2.18 8.01
C TRP A 288 -25.24 -2.60 7.65
N ASN A 289 -24.27 -1.91 8.28
CA ASN A 289 -22.85 -2.23 8.15
C ASN A 289 -22.45 -3.37 9.09
N GLU A 290 -21.18 -3.77 9.05
CA GLU A 290 -20.61 -4.84 9.88
C GLU A 290 -20.87 -4.62 11.38
N ALA A 291 -20.67 -3.39 11.88
CA ALA A 291 -20.89 -3.04 13.28
C ALA A 291 -22.37 -3.18 13.71
N ALA A 292 -23.31 -2.98 12.80
CA ALA A 292 -24.73 -3.23 13.07
C ALA A 292 -25.03 -4.73 13.08
N LEU A 293 -24.61 -5.45 12.03
CA LEU A 293 -24.93 -6.85 11.85
C LEU A 293 -24.34 -7.76 12.95
N ILE A 294 -23.14 -7.44 13.46
CA ILE A 294 -22.51 -8.18 14.56
C ILE A 294 -23.32 -8.14 15.86
N ASN A 295 -24.08 -7.06 16.08
CA ASN A 295 -24.89 -6.85 17.27
C ASN A 295 -26.35 -7.36 17.13
N ILE A 296 -26.70 -7.97 15.98
CA ILE A 296 -28.02 -8.53 15.73
C ILE A 296 -27.96 -10.04 15.96
N ASN A 297 -28.62 -10.51 17.02
CA ASN A 297 -28.72 -11.93 17.34
C ASN A 297 -29.76 -12.63 16.42
N HIS A 298 -29.42 -12.78 15.15
CA HIS A 298 -30.24 -13.46 14.16
C HIS A 298 -29.37 -14.16 13.12
N ARG A 299 -29.70 -15.43 12.76
CA ARG A 299 -28.93 -16.27 11.82
C ARG A 299 -28.65 -15.54 10.50
N MET A 300 -29.64 -14.86 9.92
CA MET A 300 -29.50 -14.12 8.67
C MET A 300 -28.45 -12.99 8.77
N ALA A 301 -28.27 -12.34 9.93
CA ALA A 301 -27.23 -11.32 10.10
C ALA A 301 -25.83 -11.93 9.97
N GLY A 302 -25.62 -13.11 10.55
CA GLY A 302 -24.37 -13.89 10.40
C GLY A 302 -24.12 -14.28 8.94
N LEU A 303 -25.14 -14.81 8.25
CA LEU A 303 -25.04 -15.20 6.84
C LEU A 303 -24.76 -14.02 5.91
N ILE A 304 -25.39 -12.84 6.12
CA ILE A 304 -25.11 -11.64 5.33
C ILE A 304 -23.65 -11.17 5.54
N ARG A 305 -23.13 -11.26 6.77
CA ARG A 305 -21.72 -10.96 7.04
C ARG A 305 -20.80 -11.93 6.30
N GLN A 306 -21.11 -13.23 6.36
CA GLN A 306 -20.37 -14.27 5.64
C GLN A 306 -20.42 -14.03 4.12
N TYR A 307 -21.59 -13.78 3.55
CA TYR A 307 -21.78 -13.48 2.15
C TYR A 307 -20.91 -12.29 1.70
N ARG A 308 -20.95 -11.17 2.42
CA ARG A 308 -20.13 -9.98 2.11
C ARG A 308 -18.63 -10.24 2.21
N THR A 309 -18.21 -11.07 3.17
CA THR A 309 -16.81 -11.46 3.32
C THR A 309 -16.36 -12.30 2.11
N LEU A 310 -17.14 -13.30 1.72
CA LEU A 310 -16.84 -14.14 0.55
C LEU A 310 -16.86 -13.33 -0.76
N GLU A 311 -17.85 -12.46 -0.94
CA GLU A 311 -17.95 -11.57 -2.12
C GLU A 311 -16.70 -10.67 -2.23
N LYS A 312 -16.27 -10.07 -1.11
CA LYS A 312 -15.07 -9.26 -1.06
C LYS A 312 -13.80 -10.06 -1.32
N LEU A 313 -13.70 -11.27 -0.78
CA LEU A 313 -12.56 -12.17 -1.04
C LEU A 313 -12.46 -12.48 -2.53
N GLY A 314 -13.58 -12.78 -3.18
CA GLY A 314 -13.62 -13.04 -4.61
C GLY A 314 -13.24 -11.82 -5.45
N SER A 315 -13.97 -10.73 -5.29
CA SER A 315 -13.85 -9.57 -6.17
C SER A 315 -12.59 -8.72 -5.92
N THR A 316 -12.15 -8.62 -4.67
CA THR A 316 -11.03 -7.75 -4.28
C THR A 316 -9.69 -8.49 -4.28
N TYR A 317 -9.71 -9.79 -3.87
CA TYR A 317 -8.47 -10.51 -3.58
C TYR A 317 -8.23 -11.74 -4.47
N LEU A 318 -9.16 -12.12 -5.35
CA LEU A 318 -8.94 -13.21 -6.31
C LEU A 318 -9.03 -12.74 -7.76
N ASP A 319 -10.08 -11.98 -8.11
CA ASP A 319 -10.28 -11.57 -9.51
C ASP A 319 -9.08 -10.85 -10.15
N PRO A 320 -8.33 -9.97 -9.46
CA PRO A 320 -7.15 -9.34 -10.04
C PRO A 320 -6.01 -10.31 -10.37
N TYR A 321 -5.99 -11.49 -9.76
CA TYR A 321 -4.87 -12.44 -9.86
C TYR A 321 -5.13 -13.63 -10.80
N LEU A 322 -6.31 -13.70 -11.41
CA LEU A 322 -6.69 -14.82 -12.27
C LEU A 322 -5.99 -14.79 -13.64
N GLU A 323 -5.52 -13.64 -14.09
CA GLU A 323 -5.03 -13.41 -15.45
C GLU A 323 -3.54 -13.06 -15.54
N THR A 324 -2.85 -12.97 -14.40
CA THR A 324 -1.43 -12.60 -14.36
C THR A 324 -0.56 -13.60 -13.62
N ASP A 325 0.66 -13.82 -14.10
CA ASP A 325 1.68 -14.64 -13.46
C ASP A 325 2.55 -13.82 -12.49
N VAL A 326 2.59 -12.50 -12.69
CA VAL A 326 3.32 -11.56 -11.84
C VAL A 326 2.40 -10.39 -11.53
N MET A 327 2.29 -10.06 -10.27
CA MET A 327 1.49 -8.93 -9.81
C MET A 327 2.39 -7.74 -9.48
N HIS A 328 2.12 -6.63 -10.15
CA HIS A 328 2.77 -5.35 -9.92
C HIS A 328 1.82 -4.44 -9.14
N THR A 329 2.24 -4.03 -7.95
CA THR A 329 1.53 -3.01 -7.17
C THR A 329 2.15 -1.65 -7.40
N ASN A 330 1.42 -0.58 -7.15
CA ASN A 330 1.94 0.77 -7.15
C ASN A 330 2.16 1.23 -5.70
N PHE A 331 3.40 1.39 -5.27
CA PHE A 331 3.75 1.94 -3.96
C PHE A 331 3.70 3.47 -3.95
N CYS A 332 2.99 4.04 -2.99
CA CYS A 332 2.87 5.48 -2.84
C CYS A 332 3.55 5.95 -1.54
N ASN A 333 4.69 6.62 -1.64
CA ASN A 333 5.37 7.27 -0.53
C ASN A 333 4.77 8.66 -0.18
N TRP A 334 3.71 9.03 -0.87
CA TRP A 334 2.91 10.25 -0.64
C TRP A 334 1.48 9.95 -0.18
N GLY A 335 1.05 8.68 -0.18
CA GLY A 335 -0.34 8.27 0.05
C GLY A 335 -0.86 8.51 1.46
N THR A 336 0.02 8.55 2.46
CA THR A 336 -0.35 8.75 3.87
C THR A 336 0.15 10.08 4.42
N ALA A 337 -0.55 10.59 5.44
CA ALA A 337 -0.12 11.82 6.11
C ALA A 337 1.09 11.62 7.04
N THR A 338 1.35 10.40 7.48
CA THR A 338 2.44 10.06 8.40
C THR A 338 3.78 9.81 7.69
N GLY A 339 3.78 9.59 6.36
CA GLY A 339 4.94 9.17 5.58
C GLY A 339 5.07 7.65 5.46
N ARG A 340 4.14 6.86 6.03
CA ARG A 340 4.06 5.42 5.75
C ARG A 340 3.76 5.19 4.28
N LEU A 341 4.38 4.17 3.70
CA LEU A 341 4.02 3.71 2.37
C LEU A 341 2.57 3.23 2.34
N SER A 342 1.94 3.38 1.23
CA SER A 342 0.70 2.70 0.89
C SER A 342 0.85 2.03 -0.47
N SER A 343 0.07 1.01 -0.75
CA SER A 343 0.05 0.38 -2.06
C SER A 343 -1.35 0.40 -2.67
N ARG A 344 -1.42 0.40 -4.00
CA ARG A 344 -2.68 0.43 -4.73
C ARG A 344 -2.55 -0.30 -6.07
N GLU A 345 -3.65 -0.72 -6.61
CA GLU A 345 -3.79 -1.26 -7.97
C GLU A 345 -2.87 -2.47 -8.26
N PRO A 346 -2.93 -3.54 -7.41
CA PRO A 346 -3.77 -3.77 -6.24
C PRO A 346 -3.09 -3.36 -4.93
N ASN A 347 -3.86 -3.22 -3.85
CA ASN A 347 -3.31 -2.94 -2.52
C ASN A 347 -2.78 -4.22 -1.86
N LEU A 348 -1.49 -4.49 -2.03
CA LEU A 348 -0.83 -5.67 -1.44
C LEU A 348 -0.57 -5.53 0.07
N GLN A 349 -0.58 -4.30 0.62
CA GLN A 349 -0.40 -4.10 2.06
C GLN A 349 -1.65 -4.47 2.89
N ASN A 350 -2.80 -4.62 2.24
CA ASN A 350 -4.06 -5.00 2.89
C ASN A 350 -4.47 -6.45 2.61
N ILE A 351 -3.58 -7.28 2.08
CA ILE A 351 -3.84 -8.71 1.91
C ILE A 351 -4.03 -9.34 3.30
N PRO A 352 -5.18 -9.99 3.56
CA PRO A 352 -5.48 -10.58 4.86
C PRO A 352 -4.40 -11.56 5.29
N ARG A 353 -3.97 -11.47 6.56
CA ARG A 353 -3.11 -12.49 7.19
C ARG A 353 -3.91 -13.70 7.61
N ASN A 354 -5.19 -13.50 7.90
CA ASN A 354 -6.09 -14.52 8.43
C ASN A 354 -6.49 -15.51 7.35
N HIS A 355 -6.73 -16.72 7.77
CA HIS A 355 -7.25 -17.81 6.97
C HIS A 355 -8.78 -17.84 7.12
N PHE A 356 -9.48 -18.28 6.09
CA PHE A 356 -10.94 -18.29 6.07
C PHE A 356 -11.44 -19.72 5.95
N LYS A 357 -12.43 -20.08 6.74
CA LYS A 357 -13.12 -21.38 6.66
C LYS A 357 -14.26 -21.28 5.66
N LEU A 358 -14.24 -22.04 4.59
CA LEU A 358 -15.30 -22.04 3.58
C LEU A 358 -16.30 -23.19 3.83
N HIS A 359 -15.85 -24.36 4.26
CA HIS A 359 -16.70 -25.51 4.60
C HIS A 359 -16.41 -26.02 6.01
N GLU A 360 -17.44 -26.52 6.69
CA GLU A 360 -17.31 -27.14 8.03
C GLU A 360 -16.98 -28.63 7.96
N ARG A 361 -17.02 -29.26 6.77
CA ARG A 361 -16.76 -30.68 6.51
C ARG A 361 -15.67 -30.89 5.48
N ASP A 362 -15.12 -32.09 5.44
CA ASP A 362 -14.18 -32.49 4.39
C ASP A 362 -14.85 -32.47 3.02
N LEU A 363 -14.12 -32.17 1.96
CA LEU A 363 -14.59 -32.24 0.59
C LEU A 363 -14.76 -33.72 0.22
N THR A 364 -15.95 -34.08 -0.22
CA THR A 364 -16.22 -35.41 -0.79
C THR A 364 -15.67 -35.49 -2.22
N ASP A 365 -15.55 -36.70 -2.77
CA ASP A 365 -15.16 -36.86 -4.18
C ASP A 365 -16.13 -36.14 -5.14
N GLN A 366 -17.40 -36.06 -4.77
CA GLN A 366 -18.40 -35.30 -5.54
C GLN A 366 -18.12 -33.79 -5.50
N ASP A 367 -17.79 -33.23 -4.32
CA ASP A 367 -17.42 -31.83 -4.18
C ASP A 367 -16.19 -31.50 -5.06
N LYS A 368 -15.19 -32.38 -5.09
CA LYS A 368 -13.99 -32.25 -5.92
C LYS A 368 -14.33 -32.23 -7.41
N ILE A 369 -15.27 -33.11 -7.86
CA ILE A 369 -15.75 -33.13 -9.24
C ILE A 369 -16.47 -31.80 -9.59
N GLU A 370 -17.35 -31.32 -8.73
CA GLU A 370 -18.07 -30.06 -8.94
C GLU A 370 -17.12 -28.88 -9.00
N ILE A 371 -16.11 -28.81 -8.14
CA ILE A 371 -15.05 -27.79 -8.17
C ILE A 371 -14.31 -27.84 -9.50
N ARG A 372 -13.88 -29.02 -9.98
CA ARG A 372 -13.20 -29.18 -11.28
C ARG A 372 -14.08 -28.68 -12.44
N ASN A 373 -15.36 -29.00 -12.41
CA ASN A 373 -16.31 -28.55 -13.42
C ASN A 373 -16.48 -27.01 -13.39
N GLY A 374 -16.59 -26.45 -12.19
CA GLY A 374 -16.65 -24.99 -11.99
C GLY A 374 -15.41 -24.27 -12.49
N ILE A 375 -14.22 -24.81 -12.21
CA ILE A 375 -12.94 -24.29 -12.71
C ILE A 375 -12.91 -24.33 -14.25
N SER A 376 -13.25 -25.48 -14.85
CA SER A 376 -13.27 -25.61 -16.31
C SER A 376 -14.22 -24.63 -16.98
N ALA A 377 -15.41 -24.39 -16.41
CA ALA A 377 -16.37 -23.43 -16.88
C ALA A 377 -15.85 -21.98 -16.77
N MET A 378 -15.21 -21.65 -15.65
CA MET A 378 -14.65 -20.32 -15.40
C MET A 378 -13.47 -20.02 -16.35
N VAL A 379 -12.57 -20.99 -16.56
CA VAL A 379 -11.44 -20.90 -17.49
C VAL A 379 -11.97 -20.65 -18.92
N ALA A 380 -12.97 -21.44 -19.33
CA ALA A 380 -13.59 -21.26 -20.66
C ALA A 380 -14.27 -19.89 -20.82
N GLN A 381 -14.96 -19.40 -19.79
CA GLN A 381 -15.65 -18.10 -19.82
C GLN A 381 -14.68 -16.91 -19.88
N LYS A 382 -13.54 -17.01 -19.23
CA LYS A 382 -12.54 -15.94 -19.14
C LYS A 382 -11.44 -16.02 -20.22
N GLY A 383 -11.41 -17.09 -21.01
CA GLY A 383 -10.38 -17.31 -22.04
C GLY A 383 -8.97 -17.53 -21.48
N ILE A 384 -8.87 -17.99 -20.22
CA ILE A 384 -7.60 -18.23 -19.53
C ILE A 384 -7.04 -19.58 -19.97
N THR A 385 -5.75 -19.67 -20.26
CA THR A 385 -5.03 -20.94 -20.47
C THR A 385 -4.41 -21.43 -19.16
N MET A 386 -4.68 -22.68 -18.80
CA MET A 386 -4.00 -23.36 -17.68
C MET A 386 -2.91 -24.27 -18.25
N ASP A 387 -1.68 -24.15 -17.72
CA ASP A 387 -0.52 -24.93 -18.17
C ASP A 387 -0.43 -26.33 -17.53
N THR A 388 -1.25 -26.63 -16.50
CA THR A 388 -1.21 -27.88 -15.76
C THR A 388 -2.61 -28.43 -15.46
N GLU A 389 -2.77 -29.76 -15.53
CA GLU A 389 -3.95 -30.45 -14.99
C GLU A 389 -4.02 -30.24 -13.48
N LEU A 390 -5.22 -29.87 -13.01
CA LEU A 390 -5.49 -29.80 -11.58
C LEU A 390 -5.43 -31.21 -10.99
N THR A 391 -4.34 -31.52 -10.30
CA THR A 391 -4.14 -32.79 -9.62
C THR A 391 -4.94 -32.83 -8.33
N ASP A 392 -5.23 -34.04 -7.85
CA ASP A 392 -5.90 -34.27 -6.55
C ASP A 392 -5.10 -33.65 -5.40
N ASP A 393 -3.78 -33.53 -5.54
CA ASP A 393 -2.91 -32.87 -4.56
C ASP A 393 -3.20 -31.37 -4.44
N VAL A 394 -3.44 -30.65 -5.56
CA VAL A 394 -3.85 -29.24 -5.53
C VAL A 394 -5.22 -29.11 -4.86
N LEU A 395 -6.16 -30.00 -5.14
CA LEU A 395 -7.48 -30.00 -4.51
C LEU A 395 -7.44 -30.48 -3.04
N SER A 396 -6.54 -31.39 -2.67
CA SER A 396 -6.34 -31.86 -1.28
C SER A 396 -5.63 -30.83 -0.39
N THR A 397 -4.87 -29.89 -0.98
CA THR A 397 -4.25 -28.78 -0.25
C THR A 397 -5.25 -27.67 0.12
N TRP A 398 -6.52 -27.81 -0.25
CA TRP A 398 -7.57 -26.85 0.02
C TRP A 398 -8.11 -27.00 1.43
N SER A 399 -7.74 -26.05 2.24
CA SER A 399 -8.03 -26.04 3.66
C SER A 399 -8.54 -24.67 4.10
N PHE A 400 -9.50 -24.63 5.03
CA PHE A 400 -10.22 -23.42 5.40
C PHE A 400 -10.33 -23.26 6.92
N ILE A 401 -9.90 -22.14 7.48
CA ILE A 401 -10.06 -21.84 8.91
C ILE A 401 -10.60 -20.44 9.14
N GLY A 402 -11.49 -20.30 10.14
CA GLY A 402 -11.86 -19.02 10.75
C GLY A 402 -10.97 -18.68 11.95
N ASP A 403 -11.06 -17.51 12.37
CA ASP A 403 -10.51 -16.54 13.29
C ASP A 403 -9.54 -16.92 14.42
N ASP A 404 -9.13 -18.15 14.70
CA ASP A 404 -8.20 -18.44 15.80
C ASP A 404 -7.16 -19.51 15.43
N LYS A 405 -5.90 -19.06 15.44
CA LYS A 405 -4.66 -19.82 15.37
C LYS A 405 -4.56 -20.86 14.25
N TYR A 406 -3.66 -20.55 13.32
CA TYR A 406 -3.10 -21.50 12.37
C TYR A 406 -2.72 -22.81 13.08
N ASP A 407 -3.41 -23.89 12.73
CA ASP A 407 -3.04 -25.25 13.06
C ASP A 407 -2.69 -25.96 11.75
N ASP A 408 -1.42 -26.29 11.57
CA ASP A 408 -0.88 -27.00 10.38
C ASP A 408 -1.54 -28.37 10.13
N SER A 409 -2.27 -28.89 11.11
CA SER A 409 -2.97 -30.17 11.04
C SER A 409 -4.40 -30.07 10.50
N ASP A 410 -5.00 -28.85 10.42
CA ASP A 410 -6.38 -28.67 9.97
C ASP A 410 -6.42 -28.17 8.51
N THR A 411 -6.63 -29.10 7.62
CA THR A 411 -6.56 -28.95 6.16
C THR A 411 -7.69 -28.16 5.50
N LYS A 412 -8.36 -27.19 6.14
CA LYS A 412 -9.58 -26.52 5.61
C LYS A 412 -9.49 -24.99 5.55
N GLN A 413 -8.32 -24.44 5.19
CA GLN A 413 -8.08 -22.99 5.25
C GLN A 413 -7.85 -22.34 3.90
N LEU A 414 -8.55 -21.24 3.62
CA LEU A 414 -8.21 -20.33 2.53
C LEU A 414 -7.27 -19.24 3.04
N ALA A 415 -6.06 -19.18 2.55
CA ALA A 415 -5.12 -18.09 2.80
C ALA A 415 -4.88 -17.29 1.51
N ILE A 416 -5.33 -16.04 1.48
CA ILE A 416 -5.07 -15.19 0.29
C ILE A 416 -3.55 -14.99 0.06
N ARG A 417 -2.74 -14.93 1.12
CA ARG A 417 -1.29 -14.83 0.99
C ARG A 417 -0.63 -16.05 0.33
N ARG A 418 -1.31 -17.19 0.28
CA ARG A 418 -0.84 -18.39 -0.43
C ARG A 418 -0.78 -18.22 -1.95
N LEU A 419 -1.51 -17.24 -2.49
CA LEU A 419 -1.41 -16.84 -3.91
C LEU A 419 -0.01 -16.37 -4.30
N PHE A 420 0.75 -15.82 -3.37
CA PHE A 420 2.02 -15.16 -3.64
C PHE A 420 3.17 -16.11 -3.34
N VAL A 421 3.93 -16.41 -4.37
CA VAL A 421 5.00 -17.40 -4.36
C VAL A 421 6.32 -16.79 -4.82
N PRO A 422 7.47 -17.35 -4.42
CA PRO A 422 8.75 -16.93 -4.97
C PRO A 422 8.91 -17.36 -6.43
N ARG A 423 9.80 -16.70 -7.17
CA ARG A 423 10.27 -17.19 -8.46
C ARG A 423 11.03 -18.52 -8.29
N PRO A 424 11.18 -19.35 -9.36
CA PRO A 424 12.01 -20.54 -9.32
C PRO A 424 13.44 -20.26 -8.86
N ASN A 425 13.99 -21.07 -7.96
CA ASN A 425 15.31 -20.93 -7.31
C ASN A 425 15.41 -19.74 -6.34
N TYR A 426 14.27 -19.27 -5.81
CA TYR A 426 14.20 -18.23 -4.79
C TYR A 426 13.31 -18.65 -3.64
N SER A 427 13.53 -18.02 -2.49
CA SER A 427 12.67 -18.11 -1.32
C SER A 427 12.25 -16.72 -0.87
N LEU A 428 11.02 -16.58 -0.37
CA LEU A 428 10.57 -15.35 0.28
C LEU A 428 11.04 -15.35 1.73
N ILE A 429 11.69 -14.28 2.17
CA ILE A 429 12.07 -14.05 3.55
C ILE A 429 11.39 -12.77 4.03
N GLY A 430 10.59 -12.89 5.10
CA GLY A 430 9.98 -11.78 5.81
C GLY A 430 10.87 -11.31 6.95
N PHE A 431 11.02 -10.00 7.09
CA PHE A 431 11.72 -9.30 8.15
C PHE A 431 10.75 -8.38 8.86
N ASP A 432 10.25 -8.78 10.03
CA ASP A 432 9.22 -8.04 10.78
C ASP A 432 9.82 -7.38 12.02
N TYR A 433 9.63 -6.07 12.18
CA TYR A 433 10.13 -5.33 13.32
C TYR A 433 9.32 -5.63 14.59
N GLN A 434 9.99 -6.07 15.63
CA GLN A 434 9.39 -6.30 16.94
C GLN A 434 8.89 -4.99 17.56
N GLN A 435 7.56 -4.78 17.56
CA GLN A 435 6.90 -3.66 18.23
C GLN A 435 7.54 -2.28 17.90
N MET A 436 7.87 -2.02 16.65
CA MET A 436 8.59 -0.83 16.20
C MET A 436 8.01 0.48 16.74
N GLU A 437 6.69 0.68 16.64
CA GLU A 437 6.05 1.91 17.11
C GLU A 437 6.21 2.12 18.62
N VAL A 438 6.19 1.04 19.42
CA VAL A 438 6.36 1.12 20.87
C VAL A 438 7.81 1.51 21.21
N ARG A 439 8.79 0.90 20.54
CA ARG A 439 10.22 1.25 20.68
C ARG A 439 10.48 2.70 20.30
N VAL A 440 9.94 3.15 19.17
CA VAL A 440 10.04 4.55 18.72
C VAL A 440 9.34 5.49 19.72
N PHE A 441 8.14 5.15 20.19
CA PHE A 441 7.44 5.94 21.20
C PHE A 441 8.27 6.11 22.48
N MET A 442 8.76 5.02 23.05
CA MET A 442 9.61 5.04 24.24
C MET A 442 10.90 5.85 24.02
N SER A 443 11.46 5.82 22.81
CA SER A 443 12.67 6.58 22.49
C SER A 443 12.51 8.10 22.59
N TYR A 444 11.29 8.63 22.61
CA TYR A 444 11.02 10.06 22.77
C TYR A 444 11.12 10.58 24.21
N PHE A 445 11.05 9.70 25.21
CA PHE A 445 11.14 10.03 26.65
C PHE A 445 12.10 9.10 27.39
N ARG A 446 13.29 8.89 26.81
CA ARG A 446 14.35 8.02 27.37
C ARG A 446 14.80 8.49 28.76
N ASN A 447 14.95 7.55 29.63
CA ASN A 447 15.57 7.64 30.94
C ASN A 447 16.22 6.27 31.29
N GLU A 448 16.89 6.13 32.41
CA GLU A 448 17.59 4.89 32.78
C GLU A 448 16.66 3.65 32.76
N THR A 449 15.43 3.78 33.28
CA THR A 449 14.45 2.69 33.31
C THR A 449 14.00 2.30 31.89
N ILE A 450 13.68 3.29 31.07
CA ILE A 450 13.24 3.05 29.66
C ILE A 450 14.40 2.48 28.84
N ASP A 451 15.63 2.96 29.04
CA ASP A 451 16.79 2.44 28.34
C ASP A 451 17.11 0.99 28.75
N ALA A 452 16.95 0.66 30.02
CA ALA A 452 17.10 -0.71 30.52
C ALA A 452 16.05 -1.65 29.84
N ILE A 453 14.83 -1.19 29.66
CA ILE A 453 13.77 -1.97 28.96
C ILE A 453 14.06 -2.10 27.47
N LEU A 454 14.41 -0.99 26.79
CA LEU A 454 14.65 -0.98 25.36
C LEU A 454 15.82 -1.89 24.93
N ASN A 455 16.81 -2.09 25.81
CA ASN A 455 18.01 -2.90 25.56
C ASN A 455 17.89 -4.37 26.03
N LYS A 456 16.74 -4.78 26.58
CA LYS A 456 16.49 -6.19 26.87
C LYS A 456 16.28 -6.98 25.58
N ASP A 457 16.87 -8.17 25.52
CA ASP A 457 16.52 -9.15 24.49
C ASP A 457 15.13 -9.73 24.76
N ASP A 458 14.37 -10.05 23.71
CA ASP A 458 13.03 -10.67 23.75
C ASP A 458 12.03 -9.98 24.71
N VAL A 459 12.10 -8.66 24.82
CA VAL A 459 11.24 -7.90 25.72
C VAL A 459 9.80 -7.79 25.21
N ASP A 460 8.85 -8.18 26.06
CA ASP A 460 7.45 -7.79 25.88
C ASP A 460 7.19 -6.44 26.55
N PHE A 461 7.22 -5.37 25.76
CA PHE A 461 7.02 -4.01 26.24
C PHE A 461 5.68 -3.79 26.96
N HIS A 462 4.65 -4.54 26.61
CA HIS A 462 3.35 -4.43 27.27
C HIS A 462 3.36 -5.08 28.65
N SER A 463 4.14 -6.13 28.82
CA SER A 463 4.41 -6.73 30.13
C SER A 463 5.22 -5.80 31.03
N GLU A 464 6.29 -5.21 30.51
CA GLU A 464 7.08 -4.24 31.26
C GLU A 464 6.26 -2.99 31.63
N ALA A 465 5.46 -2.46 30.70
CA ALA A 465 4.56 -1.36 30.99
C ALA A 465 3.51 -1.71 32.05
N ALA A 466 3.01 -2.95 32.07
CA ALA A 466 2.08 -3.41 33.10
C ALA A 466 2.75 -3.48 34.49
N LYS A 467 3.98 -4.00 34.53
CA LYS A 467 4.77 -4.04 35.77
C LYS A 467 4.99 -2.63 36.34
N LEU A 468 5.43 -1.70 35.52
CA LEU A 468 5.70 -0.31 35.91
C LEU A 468 4.45 0.46 36.30
N ALA A 469 3.38 0.36 35.50
CA ALA A 469 2.19 1.18 35.66
C ALA A 469 1.24 0.66 36.76
N PHE A 470 1.15 -0.65 36.93
CA PHE A 470 0.16 -1.27 37.81
C PHE A 470 0.75 -2.05 38.94
N GLY A 471 2.09 -2.15 39.05
CA GLY A 471 2.78 -2.85 40.14
C GLY A 471 2.48 -4.35 40.17
N VAL A 472 2.20 -4.96 39.02
CA VAL A 472 1.88 -6.40 38.88
C VAL A 472 3.04 -7.13 38.22
N ASP A 473 3.32 -8.33 38.71
CA ASP A 473 4.28 -9.24 38.11
C ASP A 473 3.58 -10.44 37.45
N GLU A 474 4.35 -11.26 36.76
CA GLU A 474 3.85 -12.40 35.99
C GLU A 474 3.18 -13.47 36.82
N SER A 475 3.46 -13.52 38.15
CA SER A 475 2.84 -14.45 39.12
C SER A 475 1.41 -14.02 39.49
N SER A 476 1.05 -12.76 39.26
CA SER A 476 -0.30 -12.24 39.59
C SER A 476 -1.38 -12.88 38.71
N PRO A 477 -2.50 -13.36 39.32
CA PRO A 477 -3.64 -13.88 38.55
C PRO A 477 -4.23 -12.87 37.57
N ARG A 478 -4.03 -11.57 37.82
CA ARG A 478 -4.52 -10.48 36.97
C ARG A 478 -3.48 -9.95 35.99
N PHE A 479 -2.29 -10.55 35.90
CA PHE A 479 -1.23 -10.05 35.03
C PHE A 479 -1.65 -9.94 33.56
N LYS A 480 -2.31 -10.96 33.02
CA LYS A 480 -2.82 -10.95 31.65
C LYS A 480 -3.79 -9.80 31.38
N GLU A 481 -4.67 -9.49 32.35
CA GLU A 481 -5.61 -8.37 32.28
C GLU A 481 -4.89 -7.03 32.23
N TYR A 482 -3.96 -6.78 33.16
CA TYR A 482 -3.20 -5.54 33.21
C TYR A 482 -2.24 -5.38 32.04
N ARG A 483 -1.69 -6.48 31.53
CA ARG A 483 -0.92 -6.46 30.27
C ARG A 483 -1.78 -6.00 29.07
N GLN A 484 -3.02 -6.46 28.97
CA GLN A 484 -3.96 -5.98 27.96
C GLN A 484 -4.32 -4.51 28.17
N TYR A 485 -4.49 -4.07 29.42
CA TYR A 485 -4.72 -2.66 29.73
C TYR A 485 -3.50 -1.81 29.32
N ALA A 486 -2.29 -2.21 29.67
CA ALA A 486 -1.07 -1.54 29.25
C ALA A 486 -0.98 -1.44 27.74
N LYS A 487 -1.25 -2.53 26.99
CA LYS A 487 -1.30 -2.54 25.55
C LYS A 487 -2.32 -1.54 24.99
N ALA A 488 -3.55 -1.59 25.45
CA ALA A 488 -4.60 -0.70 25.00
C ALA A 488 -4.31 0.77 25.31
N ILE A 489 -3.70 1.07 26.47
CA ILE A 489 -3.34 2.43 26.85
C ILE A 489 -2.14 2.94 26.05
N THR A 490 -1.11 2.11 25.83
CA THR A 490 0.05 2.46 24.99
C THR A 490 -0.41 2.89 23.61
N PHE A 491 -1.14 2.03 22.90
CA PHE A 491 -1.67 2.35 21.59
C PHE A 491 -2.71 3.47 21.64
N GLY A 492 -3.56 3.47 22.69
CA GLY A 492 -4.53 4.56 22.93
C GLY A 492 -3.84 5.91 23.08
N THR A 493 -2.67 5.96 23.69
CA THR A 493 -1.88 7.19 23.84
C THR A 493 -1.24 7.59 22.52
N ILE A 494 -0.63 6.66 21.81
CA ILE A 494 -0.04 6.91 20.48
C ILE A 494 -1.10 7.41 19.51
N TYR A 495 -2.29 6.80 19.48
CA TYR A 495 -3.37 7.15 18.55
C TYR A 495 -4.33 8.23 19.07
N GLY A 496 -4.11 8.77 20.26
CA GLY A 496 -4.92 9.83 20.83
C GLY A 496 -6.34 9.40 21.20
N ILE A 497 -6.53 8.15 21.66
CA ILE A 497 -7.84 7.62 22.04
C ILE A 497 -8.32 8.29 23.34
N GLY A 498 -9.56 8.85 23.30
CA GLY A 498 -10.22 9.39 24.50
C GLY A 498 -10.75 8.30 25.43
N ASN A 499 -10.97 8.67 26.71
CA ASN A 499 -11.40 7.74 27.78
C ASN A 499 -12.66 6.94 27.43
N LYS A 500 -13.62 7.50 26.67
CA LYS A 500 -14.86 6.79 26.27
C LYS A 500 -14.54 5.58 25.37
N LYS A 501 -13.69 5.76 24.36
CA LYS A 501 -13.30 4.69 23.44
C LYS A 501 -12.34 3.70 24.12
N LEU A 502 -11.44 4.20 24.98
CA LEU A 502 -10.58 3.34 25.79
C LEU A 502 -11.39 2.45 26.73
N ALA A 503 -12.41 2.99 27.39
CA ALA A 503 -13.31 2.22 28.25
C ALA A 503 -14.00 1.07 27.53
N GLN A 504 -14.46 1.29 26.29
CA GLN A 504 -15.03 0.24 25.45
C GLN A 504 -14.03 -0.88 25.16
N GLN A 505 -12.76 -0.55 24.91
CA GLN A 505 -11.70 -1.53 24.67
C GLN A 505 -11.32 -2.32 25.93
N LEU A 506 -11.40 -1.69 27.11
CA LEU A 506 -11.07 -2.29 28.39
C LEU A 506 -12.26 -3.01 29.06
N GLY A 507 -13.46 -2.94 28.48
CA GLY A 507 -14.69 -3.47 29.10
C GLY A 507 -15.06 -2.79 30.42
N THR A 508 -14.77 -1.47 30.58
CA THR A 508 -14.92 -0.75 31.84
C THR A 508 -15.62 0.61 31.65
N THR A 509 -15.71 1.41 32.71
CA THR A 509 -16.28 2.76 32.66
C THR A 509 -15.26 3.81 32.18
N PRO A 510 -15.69 4.94 31.57
CA PRO A 510 -14.77 6.02 31.20
C PRO A 510 -13.99 6.62 32.36
N ARG A 511 -14.53 6.55 33.58
CA ARG A 511 -13.88 7.02 34.82
C ARG A 511 -12.73 6.08 35.21
N GLU A 512 -12.96 4.77 35.15
CA GLU A 512 -11.93 3.75 35.44
C GLU A 512 -10.85 3.72 34.38
N ALA A 513 -11.22 3.78 33.09
CA ALA A 513 -10.26 3.92 32.01
C ALA A 513 -9.34 5.14 32.18
N GLY A 514 -9.91 6.27 32.67
CA GLY A 514 -9.15 7.47 33.02
C GLY A 514 -8.17 7.25 34.18
N LYS A 515 -8.55 6.46 35.21
CA LYS A 515 -7.66 6.09 36.31
C LYS A 515 -6.50 5.21 35.81
N PHE A 516 -6.78 4.16 35.03
CA PHE A 516 -5.74 3.30 34.46
C PHE A 516 -4.78 4.08 33.55
N LYS A 517 -5.30 4.99 32.75
CA LYS A 517 -4.46 5.88 31.92
C LYS A 517 -3.57 6.78 32.76
N LYS A 518 -4.07 7.29 33.89
CA LYS A 518 -3.27 8.09 34.83
C LYS A 518 -2.15 7.25 35.46
N GLN A 519 -2.46 6.05 35.98
CA GLN A 519 -1.47 5.11 36.53
C GLN A 519 -0.40 4.74 35.49
N TYR A 520 -0.81 4.51 34.25
CA TYR A 520 0.13 4.25 33.13
C TYR A 520 1.12 5.41 32.96
N PHE A 521 0.64 6.65 32.92
CA PHE A 521 1.51 7.81 32.78
C PHE A 521 2.43 8.03 34.00
N GLU A 522 1.97 7.69 35.19
CA GLU A 522 2.78 7.76 36.44
C GLU A 522 3.89 6.71 36.44
N GLY A 523 3.61 5.47 36.00
CA GLY A 523 4.59 4.41 35.89
C GLY A 523 5.56 4.53 34.71
N MET A 524 5.09 5.09 33.59
CA MET A 524 5.91 5.34 32.41
C MET A 524 6.47 6.77 32.44
N GLU A 525 7.47 6.98 33.29
CA GLU A 525 8.08 8.30 33.58
C GLU A 525 8.51 9.01 32.27
N GLY A 526 8.18 10.30 32.15
CA GLY A 526 8.45 11.13 30.98
C GLY A 526 7.42 11.04 29.86
N SER A 527 6.60 9.98 29.82
CA SER A 527 5.61 9.76 28.75
C SER A 527 4.53 10.83 28.73
N LYS A 528 4.05 11.27 29.92
CA LYS A 528 3.05 12.35 30.01
C LYS A 528 3.62 13.70 29.60
N ASP A 529 4.81 14.02 30.05
CA ASP A 529 5.52 15.25 29.68
C ASP A 529 5.75 15.33 28.15
N PHE A 530 6.13 14.23 27.54
CA PHE A 530 6.27 14.15 26.10
C PHE A 530 4.93 14.42 25.40
N PHE A 531 3.86 13.74 25.83
CA PHE A 531 2.52 13.92 25.28
C PHE A 531 2.07 15.40 25.40
N ASP A 532 2.14 15.98 26.58
CA ASP A 532 1.69 17.35 26.84
C ASP A 532 2.53 18.39 26.06
N LYS A 533 3.85 18.19 25.94
CA LYS A 533 4.73 19.04 25.13
C LYS A 533 4.36 18.98 23.65
N VAL A 534 4.04 17.81 23.12
CA VAL A 534 3.63 17.65 21.71
C VAL A 534 2.29 18.33 21.47
N VAL A 535 1.28 18.09 22.32
CA VAL A 535 -0.03 18.72 22.21
C VAL A 535 0.09 20.24 22.25
N LYS A 536 0.77 20.76 23.27
CA LYS A 536 1.00 22.22 23.39
C LYS A 536 1.74 22.81 22.19
N LYS A 537 2.69 22.08 21.61
CA LYS A 537 3.42 22.53 20.42
C LYS A 537 2.50 22.64 19.20
N VAL A 538 1.59 21.67 19.01
CA VAL A 538 0.59 21.73 17.93
C VAL A 538 -0.39 22.88 18.17
N GLU A 539 -0.90 23.05 19.39
CA GLU A 539 -1.82 24.13 19.74
C GLU A 539 -1.22 25.53 19.45
N LEU A 540 0.07 25.72 19.78
CA LEU A 540 0.76 27.00 19.61
C LEU A 540 1.27 27.26 18.20
N ARG A 541 1.70 26.21 17.46
CA ARG A 541 2.42 26.35 16.19
C ARG A 541 1.72 25.70 15.00
N GLY A 542 0.65 24.94 15.23
CA GLY A 542 -0.05 24.19 14.20
C GLY A 542 0.79 23.07 13.57
N MET A 543 1.92 22.70 14.19
CA MET A 543 2.83 21.69 13.58
C MET A 543 3.75 21.03 14.59
N VAL A 544 4.19 19.82 14.23
CA VAL A 544 5.31 19.11 14.86
C VAL A 544 6.31 18.65 13.81
N LYS A 545 7.51 18.28 14.25
CA LYS A 545 8.61 17.80 13.41
C LYS A 545 9.20 16.54 14.03
N ASN A 546 9.30 15.45 13.24
CA ASN A 546 9.93 14.23 13.71
C ASN A 546 11.47 14.31 13.73
N ARG A 547 12.13 13.23 14.14
CA ARG A 547 13.60 13.19 14.27
C ARG A 547 14.35 13.25 12.93
N TYR A 548 13.72 12.87 11.81
CA TYR A 548 14.28 13.02 10.47
C TYR A 548 14.12 14.43 9.90
N GLY A 549 13.26 15.22 10.52
CA GLY A 549 12.97 16.58 10.06
C GLY A 549 11.69 16.72 9.27
N ARG A 550 10.92 15.65 9.08
CA ARG A 550 9.59 15.68 8.44
C ARG A 550 8.62 16.50 9.28
N GLN A 551 7.95 17.44 8.64
CA GLN A 551 6.99 18.32 9.30
C GLN A 551 5.57 17.86 9.07
N TYR A 552 4.77 17.91 10.13
CA TYR A 552 3.34 17.59 10.10
C TYR A 552 2.56 18.83 10.51
N LYS A 553 1.86 19.42 9.58
CA LYS A 553 0.93 20.54 9.83
C LYS A 553 -0.39 19.96 10.27
N ILE A 554 -0.82 20.25 11.48
CA ILE A 554 -1.98 19.66 12.15
C ILE A 554 -2.92 20.75 12.61
N ASN A 555 -4.21 20.59 12.35
CA ASN A 555 -5.22 21.51 12.90
C ASN A 555 -5.18 21.45 14.44
N PRO A 556 -5.05 22.62 15.13
CA PRO A 556 -4.97 22.67 16.59
C PRO A 556 -6.09 21.94 17.33
N GLN A 557 -7.30 21.89 16.74
CA GLN A 557 -8.43 21.11 17.31
C GLN A 557 -8.13 19.60 17.41
N PHE A 558 -7.15 19.10 16.66
CA PHE A 558 -6.70 17.71 16.67
C PHE A 558 -5.27 17.56 17.17
N ALA A 559 -4.83 18.42 18.09
CA ALA A 559 -3.47 18.47 18.60
C ALA A 559 -2.96 17.14 19.14
N TYR A 560 -3.83 16.31 19.71
CA TYR A 560 -3.53 14.97 20.18
C TYR A 560 -2.95 14.03 19.09
N LYS A 561 -3.25 14.29 17.80
CA LYS A 561 -2.69 13.52 16.68
C LYS A 561 -1.17 13.73 16.52
N GLY A 562 -0.62 14.77 17.14
CA GLY A 562 0.80 15.09 17.03
C GLY A 562 1.71 13.94 17.47
N VAL A 563 1.34 13.23 18.53
CA VAL A 563 2.10 12.06 19.01
C VAL A 563 2.10 10.94 17.96
N ASN A 564 0.93 10.62 17.41
CA ASN A 564 0.79 9.63 16.35
C ASN A 564 1.68 9.96 15.14
N TYR A 565 1.63 11.21 14.66
CA TYR A 565 2.46 11.64 13.53
C TYR A 565 3.96 11.53 13.83
N LEU A 566 4.39 11.84 15.06
CA LEU A 566 5.80 11.72 15.44
C LEU A 566 6.24 10.26 15.48
N VAL A 567 5.46 9.39 16.11
CA VAL A 567 5.80 7.97 16.27
C VAL A 567 5.75 7.25 14.93
N GLN A 568 4.61 7.26 14.26
CA GLN A 568 4.45 6.59 12.96
C GLN A 568 5.38 7.15 11.88
N GLY A 569 5.53 8.46 11.85
CA GLY A 569 6.40 9.08 10.85
C GLY A 569 7.88 8.83 11.10
N THR A 570 8.33 8.74 12.36
CA THR A 570 9.70 8.32 12.65
C THR A 570 9.92 6.86 12.28
N SER A 571 8.96 5.98 12.59
CA SER A 571 9.01 4.56 12.17
C SER A 571 9.08 4.43 10.66
N ALA A 572 8.25 5.17 9.93
CA ALA A 572 8.25 5.17 8.47
C ALA A 572 9.57 5.66 7.87
N ASP A 573 10.15 6.73 8.42
CA ASP A 573 11.42 7.27 7.92
C ASP A 573 12.60 6.35 8.23
N ILE A 574 12.61 5.65 9.39
CA ILE A 574 13.59 4.59 9.68
C ILE A 574 13.47 3.47 8.63
N LEU A 575 12.25 2.98 8.41
CA LEU A 575 12.00 1.89 7.45
C LEU A 575 12.45 2.28 6.04
N SER A 576 12.11 3.50 5.60
CA SER A 576 12.54 4.04 4.31
C SER A 576 14.05 4.12 4.19
N GLU A 577 14.74 4.61 5.22
CA GLU A 577 16.20 4.64 5.28
C GLU A 577 16.80 3.24 5.18
N ARG A 578 16.24 2.27 5.89
CA ARG A 578 16.73 0.88 5.85
C ARG A 578 16.49 0.21 4.50
N MET A 579 15.37 0.49 3.84
CA MET A 579 15.13 0.02 2.47
C MET A 579 16.20 0.52 1.50
N LEU A 580 16.64 1.78 1.62
CA LEU A 580 17.75 2.28 0.81
C LEU A 580 19.05 1.52 1.06
N VAL A 581 19.38 1.26 2.33
CA VAL A 581 20.61 0.55 2.71
C VAL A 581 20.58 -0.91 2.21
N ILE A 582 19.41 -1.55 2.25
CA ILE A 582 19.23 -2.91 1.72
C ILE A 582 19.34 -2.92 0.19
N ASP A 583 18.66 -2.00 -0.49
CA ASP A 583 18.74 -1.90 -1.96
C ASP A 583 20.19 -1.71 -2.42
N ASP A 584 20.93 -0.84 -1.76
CA ASP A 584 22.36 -0.59 -2.05
C ASP A 584 23.21 -1.85 -1.81
N TYR A 585 22.97 -2.57 -0.70
CA TYR A 585 23.65 -3.82 -0.40
C TYR A 585 23.35 -4.93 -1.42
N LEU A 586 22.14 -4.93 -2.00
CA LEU A 586 21.70 -5.94 -2.95
C LEU A 586 22.05 -5.64 -4.43
N LEU A 587 22.67 -4.51 -4.74
CA LEU A 587 22.96 -4.08 -6.13
C LEU A 587 23.74 -5.11 -6.97
N ASP A 588 24.66 -5.84 -6.36
CA ASP A 588 25.50 -6.86 -7.00
C ASP A 588 25.07 -8.30 -6.66
N LYS A 589 23.91 -8.48 -6.06
CA LYS A 589 23.35 -9.76 -5.64
C LYS A 589 22.21 -10.19 -6.57
N LYS A 590 21.87 -11.48 -6.52
CA LYS A 590 20.72 -12.03 -7.22
C LYS A 590 19.41 -11.77 -6.47
N SER A 591 19.51 -11.63 -5.14
CA SER A 591 18.40 -11.34 -4.23
C SER A 591 17.90 -9.90 -4.36
N SER A 592 16.63 -9.64 -4.02
CA SER A 592 16.00 -8.34 -4.22
C SER A 592 15.00 -8.00 -3.12
N LEU A 593 14.79 -6.70 -2.86
CA LEU A 593 13.62 -6.19 -2.16
C LEU A 593 12.38 -6.45 -3.01
N LEU A 594 11.32 -6.97 -2.40
CA LEU A 594 10.10 -7.33 -3.10
C LEU A 594 8.88 -6.55 -2.63
N LEU A 595 8.55 -6.62 -1.33
CA LEU A 595 7.39 -5.94 -0.76
C LEU A 595 7.75 -5.26 0.55
N GLN A 596 6.99 -4.22 0.88
CA GLN A 596 6.93 -3.63 2.21
C GLN A 596 5.48 -3.63 2.67
N VAL A 597 5.20 -4.23 3.84
CA VAL A 597 3.86 -4.41 4.37
C VAL A 597 3.83 -4.05 5.85
N HIS A 598 3.28 -2.90 6.20
CA HIS A 598 3.28 -2.34 7.56
C HIS A 598 4.70 -2.14 8.12
N ASP A 599 5.11 -2.96 9.07
CA ASP A 599 6.44 -2.94 9.69
C ASP A 599 7.32 -4.10 9.17
N GLU A 600 6.84 -4.87 8.17
CA GLU A 600 7.51 -6.02 7.56
C GLU A 600 8.11 -5.64 6.19
N ILE A 601 9.34 -6.07 5.93
CA ILE A 601 9.96 -6.07 4.61
C ILE A 601 10.03 -7.52 4.13
N ILE A 602 9.64 -7.76 2.88
CA ILE A 602 9.77 -9.07 2.25
C ILE A 602 10.81 -8.96 1.14
N CYS A 603 11.83 -9.81 1.23
CA CYS A 603 12.85 -9.97 0.21
C CYS A 603 12.66 -11.32 -0.50
N GLU A 604 13.01 -11.34 -1.78
CA GLU A 604 13.15 -12.57 -2.53
C GLU A 604 14.63 -12.93 -2.58
N ILE A 605 15.01 -14.03 -1.95
CA ILE A 605 16.39 -14.46 -1.72
C ILE A 605 16.70 -15.65 -2.63
N HIS A 606 17.75 -15.52 -3.45
CA HIS A 606 18.20 -16.60 -4.32
C HIS A 606 18.83 -17.73 -3.50
N ASP A 607 18.62 -18.99 -3.90
CA ASP A 607 19.06 -20.18 -3.14
C ASP A 607 20.56 -20.18 -2.85
N SER A 608 21.40 -19.72 -3.79
CA SER A 608 22.85 -19.61 -3.55
C SER A 608 23.25 -18.55 -2.51
N GLU A 609 22.32 -17.70 -2.09
CA GLU A 609 22.54 -16.58 -1.16
C GLU A 609 21.77 -16.77 0.15
N PHE A 610 20.97 -17.84 0.23
CA PHE A 610 20.03 -18.09 1.33
C PHE A 610 20.71 -18.13 2.71
N ASN A 611 21.87 -18.73 2.84
CA ASN A 611 22.56 -18.87 4.13
C ASN A 611 23.37 -17.62 4.56
N THR A 612 23.45 -16.59 3.73
CA THR A 612 24.33 -15.41 4.01
C THR A 612 23.56 -14.09 4.01
N ILE A 613 22.74 -13.85 2.98
CA ILE A 613 22.06 -12.57 2.78
C ILE A 613 21.06 -12.27 3.91
N PRO A 614 20.20 -13.19 4.39
CA PRO A 614 19.20 -12.87 5.40
C PRO A 614 19.79 -12.32 6.69
N TYR A 615 20.88 -12.89 7.22
CA TYR A 615 21.55 -12.38 8.43
C TYR A 615 22.13 -10.99 8.23
N LYS A 616 22.66 -10.73 7.03
CA LYS A 616 23.17 -9.39 6.74
C LYS A 616 22.07 -8.36 6.66
N ILE A 617 20.94 -8.70 6.03
CA ILE A 617 19.75 -7.83 5.97
C ILE A 617 19.21 -7.58 7.39
N GLN A 618 19.09 -8.61 8.24
CA GLN A 618 18.67 -8.45 9.63
C GLN A 618 19.55 -7.43 10.36
N GLY A 619 20.87 -7.58 10.31
CA GLY A 619 21.80 -6.65 10.93
C GLY A 619 21.65 -5.21 10.41
N LEU A 620 21.49 -5.04 9.08
CA LEU A 620 21.25 -3.74 8.47
C LEU A 620 19.92 -3.11 8.90
N LEU A 621 18.89 -3.91 9.14
CA LEU A 621 17.58 -3.43 9.61
C LEU A 621 17.62 -3.00 11.07
N GLU A 622 18.36 -3.70 11.93
CA GLU A 622 18.49 -3.39 13.35
C GLU A 622 19.34 -2.13 13.59
N GLU A 623 20.26 -1.81 12.68
CA GLU A 623 20.98 -0.54 12.69
C GLU A 623 20.04 0.61 12.33
N ASN A 624 20.23 1.78 12.96
CA ASN A 624 19.56 3.01 12.56
C ASN A 624 20.28 4.26 13.06
N THR A 625 20.13 5.36 12.35
CA THR A 625 20.80 6.63 12.63
C THR A 625 20.30 7.33 13.88
N LEU A 626 19.19 6.91 14.46
CA LEU A 626 18.60 7.52 15.66
C LEU A 626 19.00 6.81 16.97
N GLY A 627 19.72 5.70 16.88
CA GLY A 627 20.10 4.90 18.05
C GLY A 627 18.89 4.34 18.81
N VAL A 628 17.79 4.05 18.12
CA VAL A 628 16.66 3.33 18.72
C VAL A 628 16.97 1.84 18.67
N PRO A 629 17.00 1.12 19.79
CA PRO A 629 17.22 -0.33 19.79
C PRO A 629 16.06 -1.03 19.09
N LEU A 630 16.26 -1.43 17.84
CA LEU A 630 15.29 -2.18 17.04
C LEU A 630 15.70 -3.65 16.98
N LYS A 631 14.72 -4.53 16.92
CA LYS A 631 14.89 -5.97 16.73
C LYS A 631 13.99 -6.42 15.59
N VAL A 632 14.48 -7.38 14.82
CA VAL A 632 13.82 -7.88 13.60
C VAL A 632 13.74 -9.41 13.68
N ASP A 633 12.53 -9.93 13.56
CA ASP A 633 12.30 -11.35 13.38
C ASP A 633 12.45 -11.71 11.90
N MET A 634 13.03 -12.88 11.63
CA MET A 634 13.15 -13.42 10.29
C MET A 634 12.27 -14.65 10.14
N GLU A 635 11.44 -14.65 9.11
CA GLU A 635 10.54 -15.76 8.80
C GLU A 635 10.75 -16.22 7.35
N VAL A 636 10.94 -17.52 7.14
CA VAL A 636 10.89 -18.11 5.79
C VAL A 636 9.43 -18.21 5.37
N CYS A 637 9.10 -17.60 4.25
CA CYS A 637 7.77 -17.60 3.66
C CYS A 637 7.76 -18.46 2.37
N SER A 638 8.12 -19.73 2.48
CA SER A 638 8.15 -20.69 1.39
C SER A 638 7.32 -21.93 1.74
N PRO A 639 6.59 -22.51 0.79
CA PRO A 639 6.55 -22.21 -0.65
C PRO A 639 5.71 -20.97 -1.00
N SER A 640 5.08 -20.28 -0.06
CA SER A 640 4.26 -19.10 -0.33
C SER A 640 4.31 -18.10 0.82
N TRP A 641 3.88 -16.87 0.59
CA TRP A 641 3.81 -15.82 1.61
C TRP A 641 2.87 -16.15 2.80
N ALA A 642 1.97 -17.11 2.66
CA ALA A 642 1.13 -17.59 3.78
C ALA A 642 1.91 -18.47 4.76
N THR A 643 2.93 -19.17 4.28
CA THR A 643 3.76 -20.05 5.10
C THR A 643 4.78 -19.22 5.85
N LYS A 644 4.76 -19.28 7.18
CA LYS A 644 5.71 -18.57 8.03
C LYS A 644 6.37 -19.57 8.97
N LYS A 645 7.67 -19.73 8.84
CA LYS A 645 8.52 -20.54 9.71
C LYS A 645 9.70 -19.69 10.15
N ASP A 646 10.08 -19.81 11.42
CA ASP A 646 11.28 -19.14 11.91
C ASP A 646 12.46 -19.48 11.01
N TYR A 647 13.18 -18.45 10.56
CA TYR A 647 14.38 -18.66 9.77
C TYR A 647 15.43 -19.36 10.64
N LYS A 648 15.87 -20.53 10.18
CA LYS A 648 17.01 -21.24 10.74
C LYS A 648 17.99 -21.47 9.60
N PRO A 649 19.29 -21.27 9.81
CA PRO A 649 20.28 -21.68 8.82
C PRO A 649 20.17 -23.20 8.69
N VAL A 650 19.94 -23.66 7.49
CA VAL A 650 19.81 -25.08 7.19
C VAL A 650 21.02 -25.51 6.40
N GLU A 651 21.54 -26.69 6.65
CA GLU A 651 22.44 -27.34 5.71
C GLU A 651 21.64 -27.55 4.42
N LEU A 652 22.21 -27.22 3.27
CA LEU A 652 21.54 -27.22 1.96
C LEU A 652 20.81 -28.55 1.61
N GLU A 653 21.13 -29.62 2.30
CA GLU A 653 20.57 -30.96 2.08
C GLU A 653 19.12 -31.11 2.57
N ASP A 654 18.69 -30.30 3.55
CA ASP A 654 17.33 -30.40 4.11
C ASP A 654 16.25 -29.63 3.30
N TYR A 655 16.67 -28.82 2.31
CA TYR A 655 15.73 -28.05 1.47
C TYR A 655 15.44 -28.67 0.10
N ILE A 656 16.17 -29.73 -0.29
CA ILE A 656 16.03 -30.37 -1.61
C ILE A 656 14.83 -31.32 -1.69
N ASP A 657 14.15 -31.59 -0.57
CA ASP A 657 13.05 -32.58 -0.49
C ASP A 657 11.64 -31.96 -0.62
N TRP A 658 11.50 -30.89 -1.39
CA TRP A 658 10.22 -30.27 -1.72
C TRP A 658 9.86 -30.37 -3.21
N SER A 659 10.34 -31.40 -3.91
CA SER A 659 9.94 -31.74 -5.28
C SER A 659 8.63 -32.53 -5.33
#